data_e4a17d1a4a164f622e2ca89e8c648fc8
#
_entry.id   e4a17d1a4a164f622e2ca89e8c648fc8
#
_cell.length_a   1.000
_cell.length_b   1.000
_cell.length_c   1.000
_cell.angle_alpha   90.00
_cell.angle_beta   90.00
_cell.angle_gamma   90.00
#
_symmetry.space_group_name_H-M   'P 1'
#
loop_
_entity.id
_entity.type
_entity.pdbx_description
1 polymer ?
#
loop_
_entity_poly.entity_id
_entity_poly.type
_entity_poly.pdbx_seq_one_letter_code
_entity_poly.pdbx_strand_id
1 'polypeptide(L)'
;MRLADLVTAVYDAFDPGLAMADLAAVCAHDRYQASAGITDAAAYVAERAEAAGMAEVSVLSFPADGTRRWWTYHAPLSWTPVRARLALNDVTLVSYPRQPYTLAAYSAPTPPRRLPLIRWSAVRLGADPGGALVVVDEPAGLGVIAGPLTAAGAAAVVADPLGGRQDRDSGQVGRLELPAGGRLAAFSVTAAQLAALTAAARSRAVATVEVVVDEAARAMPVVTGLLPGTGDEEVLLAAHLCHPRPGANDNASGVAALLGAARVLAGTARTAGPGVRFLWGPEFTGVAAYLHDKVGSGRTPPPSLAINVDMAGQDVHRCGGPLVIERGPDDIPSFLPALAGRCAALLPPASRSYSGAVPCDPWTWRATPFAGGSDHALLADAPTRCQAIGLGHWPDRANHSSADTPDLVDPAELRRTAVIACAVAAAVRGRRDPRLAADVGEATVSWAAEHVLAVLPGRRPAPTQLPAPPEGSQNEDLVLDARDDANAGRWLRHRRAVAIGAIRALSAAGAEAGWLRSSMAWLDSIATASAERLPSAPDDHGPDRHGPDRHGAVLERHWAGPVNLRALTEAACPADRDWIEHQLAADRGGNYARAVALMRAVNGDRDRDEVAWWATLSSELPIPVTFADRFLDLMSSAGWATSSGGTPVRRT
;
A
#
# COMPACT_ATOMS: atom_id res chain seq x y z
N MET A 1 -12.19 22.86 22.84
CA MET A 1 -12.51 21.42 22.95
C MET A 1 -11.20 20.66 23.18
N ARG A 2 -11.18 19.63 24.03
CA ARG A 2 -9.99 18.74 24.19
C ARG A 2 -10.03 17.65 23.13
N LEU A 3 -8.87 17.10 22.77
CA LEU A 3 -8.80 16.01 21.79
C LEU A 3 -9.60 14.77 22.25
N ALA A 4 -9.60 14.47 23.55
CA ALA A 4 -10.38 13.34 24.09
C ALA A 4 -11.90 13.53 23.89
N ASP A 5 -12.40 14.75 24.11
CA ASP A 5 -13.82 15.07 23.90
C ASP A 5 -14.19 14.95 22.40
N LEU A 6 -13.27 15.39 21.52
CA LEU A 6 -13.44 15.26 20.06
C LEU A 6 -13.52 13.80 19.63
N VAL A 7 -12.57 12.95 20.08
CA VAL A 7 -12.55 11.52 19.74
C VAL A 7 -13.83 10.84 20.21
N THR A 8 -14.28 11.14 21.44
CA THR A 8 -15.53 10.57 21.99
C THR A 8 -16.74 11.01 21.16
N ALA A 9 -16.85 12.32 20.84
CA ALA A 9 -17.95 12.84 20.03
C ALA A 9 -18.00 12.22 18.62
N VAL A 10 -16.85 12.05 17.97
CA VAL A 10 -16.74 11.39 16.66
C VAL A 10 -17.12 9.92 16.78
N TYR A 11 -16.65 9.24 17.82
CA TYR A 11 -16.97 7.84 18.07
C TYR A 11 -18.48 7.64 18.26
N ASP A 12 -19.13 8.46 19.06
CA ASP A 12 -20.58 8.36 19.33
C ASP A 12 -21.43 8.70 18.10
N ALA A 13 -20.96 9.60 17.26
CA ALA A 13 -21.66 10.01 16.03
C ALA A 13 -21.50 9.02 14.86
N PHE A 14 -20.50 8.13 14.88
CA PHE A 14 -20.29 7.18 13.78
C PHE A 14 -21.27 6.00 13.88
N ASP A 15 -21.99 5.75 12.80
CA ASP A 15 -22.93 4.63 12.67
C ASP A 15 -22.27 3.44 11.92
N PRO A 16 -21.85 2.39 12.64
CA PRO A 16 -21.24 1.21 12.02
C PRO A 16 -22.25 0.41 11.18
N GLY A 17 -23.55 0.47 11.48
CA GLY A 17 -24.57 -0.23 10.71
C GLY A 17 -24.73 0.35 9.31
N LEU A 18 -24.74 1.67 9.18
CA LEU A 18 -24.73 2.36 7.88
C LEU A 18 -23.43 2.10 7.12
N ALA A 19 -22.29 2.08 7.81
CA ALA A 19 -21.00 1.77 7.17
C ALA A 19 -20.96 0.33 6.63
N MET A 20 -21.49 -0.65 7.37
CA MET A 20 -21.61 -2.04 6.90
C MET A 20 -22.58 -2.19 5.73
N ALA A 21 -23.63 -1.39 5.68
CA ALA A 21 -24.54 -1.35 4.52
C ALA A 21 -23.85 -0.78 3.27
N ASP A 22 -23.08 0.30 3.40
CA ASP A 22 -22.26 0.85 2.31
C ASP A 22 -21.21 -0.17 1.83
N LEU A 23 -20.52 -0.86 2.76
CA LEU A 23 -19.56 -1.92 2.45
C LEU A 23 -20.23 -3.02 1.63
N ALA A 24 -21.38 -3.52 2.05
CA ALA A 24 -22.11 -4.59 1.36
C ALA A 24 -22.51 -4.18 -0.06
N ALA A 25 -22.95 -2.91 -0.24
CA ALA A 25 -23.30 -2.38 -1.56
C ALA A 25 -22.07 -2.31 -2.48
N VAL A 26 -20.93 -1.84 -1.99
CA VAL A 26 -19.68 -1.78 -2.76
C VAL A 26 -19.17 -3.19 -3.12
N CYS A 27 -19.27 -4.16 -2.21
CA CYS A 27 -18.87 -5.56 -2.42
C CYS A 27 -19.68 -6.29 -3.51
N ALA A 28 -20.85 -5.77 -3.88
CA ALA A 28 -21.69 -6.38 -4.90
C ALA A 28 -21.10 -6.26 -6.33
N HIS A 29 -20.12 -5.38 -6.53
CA HIS A 29 -19.56 -5.03 -7.83
C HIS A 29 -18.16 -5.61 -8.04
N ASP A 30 -17.87 -6.12 -9.27
CA ASP A 30 -16.51 -6.42 -9.71
C ASP A 30 -15.81 -5.13 -10.14
N ARG A 31 -14.99 -4.56 -9.27
CA ARG A 31 -14.44 -3.22 -9.37
C ARG A 31 -13.03 -3.19 -9.98
N TYR A 32 -12.84 -3.85 -11.13
CA TYR A 32 -11.59 -3.69 -11.89
C TYR A 32 -11.45 -2.24 -12.38
N GLN A 33 -10.24 -1.74 -12.52
CA GLN A 33 -9.91 -0.30 -12.59
C GLN A 33 -10.71 0.52 -13.64
N ALA A 34 -11.20 -0.10 -14.70
CA ALA A 34 -12.05 0.51 -15.71
C ALA A 34 -13.11 -0.47 -16.24
N SER A 35 -13.79 -1.16 -15.32
CA SER A 35 -14.88 -2.09 -15.63
C SER A 35 -16.25 -1.42 -15.50
N ALA A 36 -17.31 -2.09 -15.96
CA ALA A 36 -18.67 -1.67 -15.66
C ALA A 36 -18.92 -1.62 -14.14
N GLY A 37 -18.43 -2.64 -13.40
CA GLY A 37 -18.68 -2.73 -11.96
C GLY A 37 -18.05 -1.59 -11.16
N ILE A 38 -16.86 -1.09 -11.53
CA ILE A 38 -16.31 0.09 -10.82
C ILE A 38 -17.07 1.36 -11.18
N THR A 39 -17.64 1.46 -12.40
CA THR A 39 -18.50 2.59 -12.79
C THR A 39 -19.75 2.64 -11.91
N ASP A 40 -20.40 1.47 -11.71
CA ASP A 40 -21.59 1.36 -10.87
C ASP A 40 -21.27 1.66 -9.40
N ALA A 41 -20.15 1.13 -8.88
CA ALA A 41 -19.69 1.43 -7.53
C ALA A 41 -19.34 2.92 -7.34
N ALA A 42 -18.73 3.56 -8.33
CA ALA A 42 -18.41 4.98 -8.30
C ALA A 42 -19.68 5.85 -8.27
N ALA A 43 -20.71 5.48 -9.03
CA ALA A 43 -22.02 6.15 -9.00
C ALA A 43 -22.65 6.01 -7.61
N TYR A 44 -22.64 4.82 -7.03
CA TYR A 44 -23.11 4.61 -5.65
C TYR A 44 -22.36 5.48 -4.64
N VAL A 45 -21.03 5.51 -4.68
CA VAL A 45 -20.21 6.31 -3.77
C VAL A 45 -20.51 7.80 -3.93
N ALA A 46 -20.67 8.30 -5.15
CA ALA A 46 -21.02 9.69 -5.41
C ALA A 46 -22.39 10.06 -4.81
N GLU A 47 -23.42 9.23 -5.02
CA GLU A 47 -24.74 9.41 -4.41
C GLU A 47 -24.67 9.46 -2.88
N ARG A 48 -23.89 8.54 -2.26
CA ARG A 48 -23.71 8.49 -0.81
C ARG A 48 -22.94 9.70 -0.28
N ALA A 49 -21.96 10.21 -1.04
CA ALA A 49 -21.21 11.43 -0.70
C ALA A 49 -22.11 12.68 -0.74
N GLU A 50 -22.96 12.79 -1.74
CA GLU A 50 -23.98 13.86 -1.82
C GLU A 50 -24.95 13.78 -0.64
N ALA A 51 -25.48 12.59 -0.36
CA ALA A 51 -26.37 12.35 0.78
C ALA A 51 -25.71 12.63 2.13
N ALA A 52 -24.39 12.50 2.24
CA ALA A 52 -23.62 12.91 3.42
C ALA A 52 -23.44 14.43 3.56
N GLY A 53 -23.89 15.21 2.57
CA GLY A 53 -23.82 16.68 2.59
C GLY A 53 -22.51 17.27 2.07
N MET A 54 -21.74 16.51 1.29
CA MET A 54 -20.56 17.05 0.63
C MET A 54 -20.94 18.01 -0.49
N ALA A 55 -20.13 19.03 -0.67
CA ALA A 55 -20.16 19.90 -1.84
C ALA A 55 -19.21 19.36 -2.94
N GLU A 56 -19.36 19.88 -4.15
CA GLU A 56 -18.46 19.57 -5.29
C GLU A 56 -18.29 18.07 -5.55
N VAL A 57 -19.32 17.26 -5.26
CA VAL A 57 -19.26 15.84 -5.57
C VAL A 57 -19.21 15.67 -7.08
N SER A 58 -18.23 14.91 -7.57
CA SER A 58 -18.07 14.62 -8.97
C SER A 58 -17.40 13.27 -9.22
N VAL A 59 -17.83 12.61 -10.30
CA VAL A 59 -17.15 11.44 -10.84
C VAL A 59 -16.27 11.90 -11.99
N LEU A 60 -14.98 12.05 -11.72
CA LEU A 60 -13.99 12.39 -12.74
C LEU A 60 -13.76 11.18 -13.64
N SER A 61 -13.67 11.41 -14.94
CA SER A 61 -13.46 10.37 -15.94
C SER A 61 -12.07 10.50 -16.55
N PHE A 62 -11.23 9.47 -16.36
CA PHE A 62 -9.89 9.42 -16.93
C PHE A 62 -9.80 8.37 -18.03
N PRO A 63 -8.93 8.56 -19.04
CA PRO A 63 -8.71 7.56 -20.09
C PRO A 63 -8.35 6.18 -19.51
N ALA A 64 -8.88 5.13 -20.12
CA ALA A 64 -8.55 3.74 -19.83
C ALA A 64 -8.17 3.01 -21.13
N ASP A 65 -7.17 3.55 -21.82
CA ASP A 65 -6.71 3.16 -23.14
C ASP A 65 -5.41 2.35 -23.15
N GLY A 66 -4.83 2.11 -21.97
CA GLY A 66 -3.56 1.41 -21.80
C GLY A 66 -2.33 2.21 -22.26
N THR A 67 -2.50 3.41 -22.82
CA THR A 67 -1.42 4.21 -23.44
C THR A 67 -1.17 5.54 -22.77
N ARG A 68 -2.21 6.19 -22.25
CA ARG A 68 -2.08 7.43 -21.48
C ARG A 68 -1.17 7.20 -20.28
N ARG A 69 -0.32 8.17 -19.98
CA ARG A 69 0.57 8.13 -18.81
C ARG A 69 0.34 9.34 -17.90
N TRP A 70 0.37 9.06 -16.61
CA TRP A 70 0.48 10.03 -15.54
C TRP A 70 1.81 9.78 -14.85
N TRP A 71 2.84 10.54 -15.24
CA TRP A 71 4.25 10.26 -14.92
C TRP A 71 4.66 8.85 -15.41
N THR A 72 4.99 7.96 -14.49
CA THR A 72 5.35 6.56 -14.79
C THR A 72 4.16 5.60 -14.74
N TYR A 73 2.98 6.07 -14.31
CA TYR A 73 1.78 5.25 -14.24
C TYR A 73 1.04 5.21 -15.57
N HIS A 74 0.70 4.01 -16.01
CA HIS A 74 -0.08 3.80 -17.24
C HIS A 74 -1.57 3.78 -16.92
N ALA A 75 -2.37 4.32 -17.81
CA ALA A 75 -3.81 4.12 -17.80
C ALA A 75 -4.14 2.63 -17.89
N PRO A 76 -5.12 2.13 -17.14
CA PRO A 76 -5.58 0.76 -17.30
C PRO A 76 -6.23 0.56 -18.67
N LEU A 77 -6.39 -0.68 -19.10
CA LEU A 77 -7.30 -1.01 -20.18
C LEU A 77 -8.71 -1.23 -19.63
N SER A 78 -9.71 -0.79 -20.41
CA SER A 78 -11.10 -1.16 -20.13
C SER A 78 -11.27 -2.67 -20.27
N TRP A 79 -11.78 -3.31 -19.23
CA TRP A 79 -11.99 -4.75 -19.22
C TRP A 79 -13.08 -5.11 -18.21
N THR A 80 -14.15 -5.75 -18.68
CA THR A 80 -15.27 -6.20 -17.84
C THR A 80 -15.51 -7.68 -18.03
N PRO A 81 -15.30 -8.52 -17.02
CA PRO A 81 -15.60 -9.95 -17.11
C PRO A 81 -17.12 -10.17 -17.15
N VAL A 82 -17.58 -11.03 -18.06
CA VAL A 82 -19.00 -11.37 -18.22
C VAL A 82 -19.26 -12.82 -17.80
N ARG A 83 -18.52 -13.76 -18.37
CA ARG A 83 -18.63 -15.18 -18.07
C ARG A 83 -17.30 -15.88 -18.29
N ALA A 84 -16.98 -16.83 -17.41
CA ALA A 84 -15.88 -17.75 -17.65
C ALA A 84 -16.22 -19.16 -17.15
N ARG A 85 -15.70 -20.16 -17.84
CA ARG A 85 -15.85 -21.57 -17.48
C ARG A 85 -14.56 -22.33 -17.77
N LEU A 86 -14.13 -23.12 -16.79
CA LEU A 86 -13.13 -24.18 -16.97
C LEU A 86 -13.76 -25.49 -16.52
N ALA A 87 -13.79 -26.50 -17.38
CA ALA A 87 -14.32 -27.82 -17.05
C ALA A 87 -13.36 -28.94 -17.47
N LEU A 88 -13.23 -29.96 -16.63
CA LEU A 88 -12.45 -31.18 -16.87
C LEU A 88 -13.43 -32.38 -16.89
N ASN A 89 -13.43 -33.16 -17.98
CA ASN A 89 -14.36 -34.30 -18.15
C ASN A 89 -15.83 -33.92 -17.83
N ASP A 90 -16.27 -32.75 -18.36
CA ASP A 90 -17.58 -32.14 -18.17
C ASP A 90 -17.91 -31.67 -16.74
N VAL A 91 -17.01 -31.90 -15.77
CA VAL A 91 -17.13 -31.34 -14.43
C VAL A 91 -16.61 -29.89 -14.44
N THR A 92 -17.47 -28.94 -14.11
CA THR A 92 -17.10 -27.52 -14.02
C THR A 92 -16.26 -27.27 -12.77
N LEU A 93 -15.02 -26.81 -12.97
CA LEU A 93 -14.07 -26.43 -11.91
C LEU A 93 -14.15 -24.93 -11.60
N VAL A 94 -14.32 -24.09 -12.64
CA VAL A 94 -14.41 -22.64 -12.54
C VAL A 94 -15.70 -22.16 -13.19
N SER A 95 -16.39 -21.25 -12.54
CA SER A 95 -17.62 -20.63 -13.04
C SER A 95 -17.73 -19.18 -12.58
N TYR A 96 -17.28 -18.24 -13.42
CA TYR A 96 -17.54 -16.81 -13.25
C TYR A 96 -18.91 -16.44 -13.84
N PRO A 97 -19.77 -15.62 -13.25
CA PRO A 97 -19.52 -14.76 -12.07
C PRO A 97 -19.81 -15.41 -10.71
N ARG A 98 -20.13 -16.70 -10.66
CA ARG A 98 -20.45 -17.40 -9.40
C ARG A 98 -19.27 -17.44 -8.42
N GLN A 99 -18.05 -17.52 -8.97
CA GLN A 99 -16.79 -17.54 -8.23
C GLN A 99 -15.86 -16.46 -8.80
N PRO A 100 -15.95 -15.20 -8.33
CA PRO A 100 -15.29 -14.06 -8.97
C PRO A 100 -13.76 -14.18 -9.09
N TYR A 101 -13.08 -14.60 -8.04
CA TYR A 101 -11.60 -14.72 -8.00
C TYR A 101 -11.02 -15.78 -8.95
N THR A 102 -11.85 -16.63 -9.54
CA THR A 102 -11.39 -17.73 -10.39
C THR A 102 -10.98 -17.31 -11.80
N LEU A 103 -11.34 -16.11 -12.25
CA LEU A 103 -10.89 -15.53 -13.51
C LEU A 103 -9.84 -14.46 -13.24
N ALA A 104 -8.68 -14.59 -13.84
CA ALA A 104 -7.63 -13.58 -13.75
C ALA A 104 -8.05 -12.30 -14.46
N ALA A 105 -7.71 -11.14 -13.87
CA ALA A 105 -7.88 -9.86 -14.52
C ALA A 105 -7.16 -9.83 -15.87
N TYR A 106 -7.73 -9.14 -16.86
CA TYR A 106 -7.24 -9.02 -18.24
C TYR A 106 -7.11 -10.34 -19.01
N SER A 107 -7.83 -11.39 -18.59
CA SER A 107 -7.97 -12.61 -19.40
C SER A 107 -8.58 -12.28 -20.75
N ALA A 108 -7.97 -12.78 -21.83
CA ALA A 108 -8.45 -12.57 -23.19
C ALA A 108 -9.78 -13.31 -23.45
N PRO A 109 -10.69 -12.75 -24.26
CA PRO A 109 -11.89 -13.47 -24.68
C PRO A 109 -11.50 -14.77 -25.39
N THR A 110 -12.12 -15.87 -24.98
CA THR A 110 -11.84 -17.21 -25.49
C THR A 110 -13.18 -17.90 -25.79
N PRO A 111 -13.53 -18.14 -27.05
CA PRO A 111 -14.73 -18.87 -27.37
C PRO A 111 -14.64 -20.30 -26.80
N PRO A 112 -15.80 -21.01 -26.64
CA PRO A 112 -15.79 -22.36 -26.11
C PRO A 112 -14.84 -23.26 -26.92
N ARG A 113 -13.80 -23.78 -26.26
CA ARG A 113 -12.74 -24.61 -26.88
C ARG A 113 -12.37 -25.77 -25.99
N ARG A 114 -12.03 -26.88 -26.63
CA ARG A 114 -11.38 -28.02 -25.96
C ARG A 114 -9.88 -27.90 -26.16
N LEU A 115 -9.12 -27.81 -25.02
CA LEU A 115 -7.68 -27.59 -25.01
C LEU A 115 -6.99 -28.81 -24.38
N PRO A 116 -5.91 -29.34 -24.99
CA PRO A 116 -5.09 -30.34 -24.34
C PRO A 116 -4.40 -29.72 -23.11
N LEU A 117 -4.27 -30.49 -22.04
CA LEU A 117 -3.55 -30.08 -20.85
C LEU A 117 -2.07 -30.37 -21.00
N ILE A 118 -1.23 -29.40 -20.60
CA ILE A 118 0.23 -29.57 -20.50
C ILE A 118 0.70 -28.98 -19.18
N ARG A 119 1.68 -29.63 -18.54
CA ARG A 119 2.28 -29.12 -17.30
C ARG A 119 3.34 -28.07 -17.59
N TRP A 120 3.42 -27.05 -16.75
CA TRP A 120 4.46 -26.04 -16.83
C TRP A 120 5.86 -26.65 -16.67
N SER A 121 6.03 -27.61 -15.76
CA SER A 121 7.28 -28.38 -15.61
C SER A 121 7.75 -29.04 -16.91
N ALA A 122 6.81 -29.53 -17.74
CA ALA A 122 7.17 -30.09 -19.05
C ALA A 122 7.52 -29.01 -20.07
N VAL A 123 6.84 -27.86 -20.06
CA VAL A 123 7.15 -26.72 -20.94
C VAL A 123 8.57 -26.20 -20.66
N ARG A 124 8.96 -26.11 -19.41
CA ARG A 124 10.33 -25.73 -19.01
C ARG A 124 11.39 -26.72 -19.53
N LEU A 125 11.02 -27.96 -19.74
CA LEU A 125 11.89 -29.01 -20.31
C LEU A 125 11.79 -29.09 -21.86
N GLY A 126 11.15 -28.10 -22.50
CA GLY A 126 11.11 -27.98 -23.95
C GLY A 126 9.84 -28.53 -24.63
N ALA A 127 8.81 -28.91 -23.87
CA ALA A 127 7.55 -29.31 -24.49
C ALA A 127 6.82 -28.07 -25.07
N ASP A 128 6.22 -28.21 -26.25
CA ASP A 128 5.48 -27.14 -26.93
C ASP A 128 4.10 -26.89 -26.25
N PRO A 129 3.81 -25.69 -25.73
CA PRO A 129 2.52 -25.32 -25.16
C PRO A 129 1.52 -24.81 -26.20
N GLY A 130 1.86 -24.80 -27.49
CA GLY A 130 1.01 -24.24 -28.56
C GLY A 130 -0.41 -24.79 -28.54
N GLY A 131 -1.41 -23.91 -28.42
CA GLY A 131 -2.83 -24.28 -28.38
C GLY A 131 -3.29 -25.03 -27.12
N ALA A 132 -2.45 -25.16 -26.09
CA ALA A 132 -2.75 -25.90 -24.87
C ALA A 132 -3.24 -25.01 -23.71
N LEU A 133 -3.87 -25.62 -22.70
CA LEU A 133 -4.04 -25.09 -21.36
C LEU A 133 -2.83 -25.53 -20.50
N VAL A 134 -2.02 -24.57 -20.11
CA VAL A 134 -0.83 -24.83 -19.27
C VAL A 134 -1.23 -24.88 -17.80
N VAL A 135 -0.93 -26.00 -17.15
CA VAL A 135 -1.16 -26.20 -15.70
C VAL A 135 0.15 -25.87 -14.97
N VAL A 136 0.11 -24.83 -14.13
CA VAL A 136 1.29 -24.39 -13.36
C VAL A 136 1.45 -25.30 -12.14
N ASP A 137 2.19 -26.38 -12.33
CA ASP A 137 2.41 -27.45 -11.35
C ASP A 137 3.66 -27.25 -10.49
N GLU A 138 4.39 -26.16 -10.70
CA GLU A 138 5.55 -25.72 -9.91
C GLU A 138 5.39 -24.22 -9.58
N PRO A 139 5.99 -23.73 -8.50
CA PRO A 139 5.94 -22.31 -8.17
C PRO A 139 6.45 -21.44 -9.32
N ALA A 140 5.58 -20.59 -9.88
CA ALA A 140 5.94 -19.64 -10.93
C ALA A 140 4.99 -18.42 -10.85
N GLY A 141 5.55 -17.22 -10.88
CA GLY A 141 4.77 -15.99 -10.95
C GLY A 141 4.14 -15.82 -12.33
N LEU A 142 2.84 -15.55 -12.39
CA LEU A 142 2.15 -15.37 -13.67
C LEU A 142 2.71 -14.19 -14.47
N GLY A 143 3.17 -13.12 -13.81
CA GLY A 143 3.85 -11.99 -14.44
C GLY A 143 5.09 -12.41 -15.24
N VAL A 144 5.82 -13.40 -14.75
CA VAL A 144 7.04 -13.93 -15.40
C VAL A 144 6.70 -14.81 -16.59
N ILE A 145 5.76 -15.74 -16.42
CA ILE A 145 5.51 -16.80 -17.41
C ILE A 145 4.50 -16.44 -18.50
N ALA A 146 3.63 -15.45 -18.27
CA ALA A 146 2.56 -15.09 -19.21
C ALA A 146 3.10 -14.62 -20.56
N GLY A 147 4.13 -13.79 -20.57
CA GLY A 147 4.78 -13.33 -21.82
C GLY A 147 5.37 -14.48 -22.64
N PRO A 148 6.28 -15.29 -22.08
CA PRO A 148 6.83 -16.49 -22.74
C PRO A 148 5.75 -17.48 -23.21
N LEU A 149 4.73 -17.75 -22.39
CA LEU A 149 3.63 -18.63 -22.76
C LEU A 149 2.80 -18.07 -23.93
N THR A 150 2.55 -16.75 -23.93
CA THR A 150 1.86 -16.08 -25.04
C THR A 150 2.69 -16.18 -26.33
N ALA A 151 4.00 -15.94 -26.24
CA ALA A 151 4.91 -16.04 -27.39
C ALA A 151 5.00 -17.47 -27.94
N ALA A 152 4.93 -18.48 -27.08
CA ALA A 152 4.90 -19.89 -27.44
C ALA A 152 3.50 -20.38 -27.90
N GLY A 153 2.50 -19.50 -27.97
CA GLY A 153 1.17 -19.83 -28.49
C GLY A 153 0.27 -20.61 -27.54
N ALA A 154 0.55 -20.62 -26.23
CA ALA A 154 -0.37 -21.19 -25.25
C ALA A 154 -1.74 -20.51 -25.34
N ALA A 155 -2.82 -21.29 -25.22
CA ALA A 155 -4.18 -20.76 -25.30
C ALA A 155 -4.71 -20.26 -23.95
N ALA A 156 -4.34 -20.92 -22.86
CA ALA A 156 -4.74 -20.55 -21.52
C ALA A 156 -3.74 -21.06 -20.49
N VAL A 157 -3.85 -20.52 -19.27
CA VAL A 157 -3.05 -20.95 -18.11
C VAL A 157 -3.95 -21.14 -16.90
N VAL A 158 -3.63 -22.08 -16.03
CA VAL A 158 -4.30 -22.27 -14.75
C VAL A 158 -3.28 -22.42 -13.63
N ALA A 159 -3.49 -21.69 -12.54
CA ALA A 159 -2.56 -21.67 -11.41
C ALA A 159 -3.31 -21.58 -10.07
N ASP A 160 -2.62 -21.94 -9.00
CA ASP A 160 -3.00 -21.67 -7.63
C ASP A 160 -2.03 -20.64 -7.03
N PRO A 161 -2.41 -19.35 -7.00
CA PRO A 161 -1.53 -18.29 -6.50
C PRO A 161 -1.30 -18.33 -4.99
N LEU A 162 -2.08 -19.13 -4.25
CA LEU A 162 -1.93 -19.36 -2.82
C LEU A 162 -1.07 -20.59 -2.52
N GLY A 163 -0.46 -21.19 -3.53
CA GLY A 163 0.40 -22.36 -3.39
C GLY A 163 1.44 -22.20 -2.29
N GLY A 164 1.58 -23.23 -1.44
CA GLY A 164 2.50 -23.20 -0.31
C GLY A 164 1.94 -22.61 0.99
N ARG A 165 0.82 -21.89 1.00
CA ARG A 165 0.17 -21.42 2.23
C ARG A 165 -0.55 -22.58 2.90
N GLN A 166 -0.15 -22.92 4.13
CA GLN A 166 -0.71 -24.03 4.90
C GLN A 166 -1.97 -23.64 5.71
N ASP A 167 -2.15 -22.33 5.94
CA ASP A 167 -3.20 -21.75 6.78
C ASP A 167 -4.46 -21.32 6.01
N ARG A 168 -4.55 -21.69 4.72
CA ARG A 168 -5.68 -21.33 3.88
C ARG A 168 -6.85 -22.31 3.99
N ASP A 169 -8.05 -21.79 3.76
CA ASP A 169 -9.24 -22.63 3.64
C ASP A 169 -9.21 -23.45 2.34
N SER A 170 -9.74 -24.69 2.37
CA SER A 170 -9.70 -25.63 1.24
C SER A 170 -10.36 -25.10 -0.06
N GLY A 171 -11.33 -24.19 0.08
CA GLY A 171 -12.03 -23.53 -1.02
C GLY A 171 -11.46 -22.17 -1.43
N GLN A 172 -10.44 -21.69 -0.76
CA GLN A 172 -9.87 -20.36 -1.00
C GLN A 172 -9.11 -20.32 -2.33
N VAL A 173 -9.39 -19.26 -3.10
CA VAL A 173 -8.79 -18.98 -4.42
C VAL A 173 -8.16 -17.59 -4.37
N GLY A 174 -6.92 -17.47 -4.81
CA GLY A 174 -6.19 -16.21 -4.79
C GLY A 174 -6.41 -15.36 -6.04
N ARG A 175 -6.11 -14.07 -5.95
CA ARG A 175 -6.14 -13.12 -7.06
C ARG A 175 -5.04 -13.44 -8.07
N LEU A 176 -5.41 -13.43 -9.35
CA LEU A 176 -4.49 -13.45 -10.47
C LEU A 176 -4.74 -12.25 -11.38
N GLU A 177 -3.67 -11.79 -12.02
CA GLU A 177 -3.72 -10.71 -13.00
C GLU A 177 -2.75 -11.01 -14.15
N LEU A 178 -3.19 -10.80 -15.38
CA LEU A 178 -2.38 -10.86 -16.59
C LEU A 178 -1.95 -9.45 -17.02
N PRO A 179 -0.87 -9.32 -17.79
CA PRO A 179 -0.59 -8.08 -18.50
C PRO A 179 -1.78 -7.69 -19.40
N ALA A 180 -2.21 -6.44 -19.30
CA ALA A 180 -3.33 -5.93 -20.08
C ALA A 180 -3.07 -6.02 -21.60
N GLY A 181 -4.10 -6.33 -22.38
CA GLY A 181 -4.01 -6.43 -23.85
C GLY A 181 -3.33 -7.71 -24.38
N GLY A 182 -3.05 -8.67 -23.51
CA GLY A 182 -2.53 -9.99 -23.88
C GLY A 182 -3.58 -10.88 -24.57
N ARG A 183 -3.12 -12.04 -25.08
CA ARG A 183 -3.98 -13.04 -25.76
C ARG A 183 -4.25 -14.28 -24.91
N LEU A 184 -3.72 -14.32 -23.70
CA LEU A 184 -3.83 -15.46 -22.79
C LEU A 184 -5.08 -15.33 -21.93
N ALA A 185 -5.81 -16.43 -21.70
CA ALA A 185 -6.79 -16.52 -20.64
C ALA A 185 -6.14 -17.19 -19.42
N ALA A 186 -6.46 -16.73 -18.19
CA ALA A 186 -5.91 -17.32 -16.99
C ALA A 186 -6.99 -17.62 -15.94
N PHE A 187 -6.83 -18.75 -15.27
CA PHE A 187 -7.75 -19.20 -14.23
C PHE A 187 -7.00 -19.43 -12.92
N SER A 188 -7.60 -18.95 -11.83
CA SER A 188 -7.19 -19.26 -10.48
C SER A 188 -8.06 -20.38 -9.93
N VAL A 189 -7.43 -21.36 -9.29
CA VAL A 189 -8.08 -22.56 -8.78
C VAL A 189 -7.60 -22.89 -7.36
N THR A 190 -8.37 -23.73 -6.67
CA THR A 190 -7.94 -24.27 -5.36
C THR A 190 -6.81 -25.29 -5.54
N ALA A 191 -6.09 -25.60 -4.44
CA ALA A 191 -5.07 -26.65 -4.45
C ALA A 191 -5.59 -28.00 -4.94
N ALA A 192 -6.78 -28.39 -4.51
CA ALA A 192 -7.38 -29.66 -4.91
C ALA A 192 -7.71 -29.70 -6.40
N GLN A 193 -8.23 -28.59 -6.96
CA GLN A 193 -8.48 -28.45 -8.39
C GLN A 193 -7.19 -28.46 -9.21
N LEU A 194 -6.13 -27.77 -8.73
CA LEU A 194 -4.82 -27.78 -9.39
C LEU A 194 -4.23 -29.19 -9.42
N ALA A 195 -4.32 -29.93 -8.30
CA ALA A 195 -3.85 -31.32 -8.23
C ALA A 195 -4.58 -32.22 -9.22
N ALA A 196 -5.92 -32.08 -9.33
CA ALA A 196 -6.72 -32.83 -10.32
C ALA A 196 -6.32 -32.51 -11.77
N LEU A 197 -6.12 -31.22 -12.09
CA LEU A 197 -5.67 -30.78 -13.41
C LEU A 197 -4.26 -31.26 -13.72
N THR A 198 -3.34 -31.24 -12.74
CA THR A 198 -1.98 -31.75 -12.88
C THR A 198 -1.97 -33.26 -13.17
N ALA A 199 -2.80 -34.04 -12.46
CA ALA A 199 -2.95 -35.46 -12.71
C ALA A 199 -3.51 -35.72 -14.11
N ALA A 200 -4.53 -34.99 -14.53
CA ALA A 200 -5.11 -35.07 -15.87
C ALA A 200 -4.13 -34.68 -16.99
N ALA A 201 -3.26 -33.70 -16.75
CA ALA A 201 -2.23 -33.29 -17.69
C ALA A 201 -1.20 -34.39 -17.97
N ARG A 202 -0.93 -35.29 -17.00
CA ARG A 202 -0.05 -36.45 -17.19
C ARG A 202 -0.59 -37.45 -18.22
N SER A 203 -1.91 -37.56 -18.33
CA SER A 203 -2.60 -38.42 -19.30
C SER A 203 -3.01 -37.68 -20.58
N ARG A 204 -2.54 -36.43 -20.77
CA ARG A 204 -2.91 -35.56 -21.90
C ARG A 204 -4.43 -35.40 -22.05
N ALA A 205 -5.14 -35.31 -20.94
CA ALA A 205 -6.56 -35.04 -20.93
C ALA A 205 -6.89 -33.69 -21.57
N VAL A 206 -8.16 -33.48 -21.87
CA VAL A 206 -8.65 -32.25 -22.52
C VAL A 206 -9.58 -31.54 -21.55
N ALA A 207 -9.40 -30.23 -21.39
CA ALA A 207 -10.30 -29.37 -20.66
C ALA A 207 -11.10 -28.47 -21.60
N THR A 208 -12.32 -28.11 -21.22
CA THR A 208 -13.12 -27.11 -21.93
C THR A 208 -12.91 -25.75 -21.25
N VAL A 209 -12.59 -24.74 -22.06
CA VAL A 209 -12.35 -23.35 -21.64
C VAL A 209 -13.29 -22.41 -22.39
N GLU A 210 -13.87 -21.47 -21.67
CA GLU A 210 -14.63 -20.34 -22.24
C GLU A 210 -14.38 -19.09 -21.39
N VAL A 211 -14.14 -17.94 -22.04
CA VAL A 211 -14.07 -16.61 -21.41
C VAL A 211 -14.79 -15.62 -22.28
N VAL A 212 -15.77 -14.94 -21.71
CA VAL A 212 -16.50 -13.84 -22.33
C VAL A 212 -16.23 -12.58 -21.54
N VAL A 213 -15.74 -11.55 -22.21
CA VAL A 213 -15.47 -10.23 -21.65
C VAL A 213 -16.20 -9.16 -22.48
N ASP A 214 -16.58 -8.09 -21.85
CA ASP A 214 -17.00 -6.86 -22.51
C ASP A 214 -15.80 -5.90 -22.56
N GLU A 215 -15.32 -5.67 -23.77
CA GLU A 215 -14.18 -4.77 -24.08
C GLU A 215 -14.64 -3.37 -24.49
N ALA A 216 -15.92 -3.03 -24.25
CA ALA A 216 -16.41 -1.69 -24.51
C ALA A 216 -15.53 -0.64 -23.80
N ALA A 217 -15.11 0.37 -24.54
CA ALA A 217 -14.29 1.45 -24.00
C ALA A 217 -15.03 2.17 -22.87
N ARG A 218 -14.46 2.15 -21.68
CA ARG A 218 -14.96 2.84 -20.50
C ARG A 218 -13.86 3.76 -19.94
N ALA A 219 -14.27 4.80 -19.26
CA ALA A 219 -13.35 5.63 -18.50
C ALA A 219 -13.00 4.98 -17.16
N MET A 220 -11.85 5.32 -16.62
CA MET A 220 -11.47 5.04 -15.26
C MET A 220 -12.09 6.12 -14.34
N PRO A 221 -13.04 5.76 -13.45
CA PRO A 221 -13.71 6.73 -12.59
C PRO A 221 -12.89 7.05 -11.36
N VAL A 222 -12.89 8.32 -10.95
CA VAL A 222 -12.40 8.79 -9.65
C VAL A 222 -13.47 9.69 -9.05
N VAL A 223 -14.01 9.30 -7.90
CA VAL A 223 -15.01 10.09 -7.18
C VAL A 223 -14.29 11.06 -6.25
N THR A 224 -14.71 12.31 -6.23
CA THR A 224 -14.25 13.32 -5.26
C THR A 224 -15.42 14.12 -4.72
N GLY A 225 -15.30 14.55 -3.46
CA GLY A 225 -16.25 15.45 -2.79
C GLY A 225 -15.53 16.30 -1.76
N LEU A 226 -16.09 17.46 -1.42
CA LEU A 226 -15.48 18.42 -0.51
C LEU A 226 -16.44 18.75 0.64
N LEU A 227 -15.94 18.69 1.86
CA LEU A 227 -16.52 19.42 3.00
C LEU A 227 -15.76 20.75 3.13
N PRO A 228 -16.39 21.89 2.75
CA PRO A 228 -15.69 23.16 2.66
C PRO A 228 -15.08 23.63 3.98
N GLY A 229 -13.91 24.24 3.92
CA GLY A 229 -13.26 24.99 4.98
C GLY A 229 -13.48 26.50 4.85
N THR A 230 -12.63 27.29 5.52
CA THR A 230 -12.65 28.76 5.46
C THR A 230 -11.55 29.36 4.60
N GLY A 231 -10.75 28.52 3.90
CA GLY A 231 -9.66 28.91 3.00
C GLY A 231 -9.45 27.82 1.96
N ASP A 232 -8.39 27.98 1.17
CA ASP A 232 -8.07 27.11 0.04
C ASP A 232 -7.28 25.85 0.44
N GLU A 233 -6.90 25.74 1.72
CA GLU A 233 -6.18 24.58 2.24
C GLU A 233 -7.12 23.39 2.42
N GLU A 234 -6.70 22.22 1.96
CA GLU A 234 -7.46 20.98 2.08
C GLU A 234 -6.65 19.87 2.74
N VAL A 235 -7.32 19.10 3.59
CA VAL A 235 -6.85 17.77 4.06
C VAL A 235 -7.50 16.73 3.16
N LEU A 236 -6.71 15.80 2.62
CA LEU A 236 -7.21 14.74 1.75
C LEU A 236 -7.44 13.45 2.54
N LEU A 237 -8.63 12.87 2.41
CA LEU A 237 -8.96 11.52 2.84
C LEU A 237 -9.14 10.64 1.61
N ALA A 238 -8.35 9.58 1.47
CA ALA A 238 -8.36 8.71 0.31
C ALA A 238 -8.64 7.25 0.70
N ALA A 239 -9.37 6.54 -0.15
CA ALA A 239 -9.52 5.09 -0.10
C ALA A 239 -9.71 4.55 -1.52
N HIS A 240 -9.01 3.48 -1.88
CA HIS A 240 -9.22 2.95 -3.21
C HIS A 240 -10.54 2.17 -3.33
N LEU A 241 -11.14 2.25 -4.52
CA LEU A 241 -12.42 1.63 -4.84
C LEU A 241 -12.26 0.30 -5.58
N CYS A 242 -11.14 0.14 -6.30
CA CYS A 242 -10.93 -1.01 -7.16
C CYS A 242 -10.60 -2.29 -6.37
N HIS A 243 -11.27 -3.39 -6.72
CA HIS A 243 -10.91 -4.77 -6.33
C HIS A 243 -11.84 -5.76 -7.05
N PRO A 244 -11.42 -7.04 -7.27
CA PRO A 244 -12.36 -8.11 -7.58
C PRO A 244 -13.40 -8.26 -6.46
N ARG A 245 -14.60 -8.68 -6.80
CA ARG A 245 -15.67 -8.96 -5.86
C ARG A 245 -15.39 -10.22 -5.01
N PRO A 246 -15.62 -10.25 -3.68
CA PRO A 246 -16.21 -9.15 -2.91
C PRO A 246 -15.21 -8.06 -2.54
N GLY A 247 -13.92 -8.36 -2.22
CA GLY A 247 -12.94 -7.39 -1.80
C GLY A 247 -13.48 -6.52 -0.66
N ALA A 248 -13.83 -7.18 0.45
CA ALA A 248 -14.59 -6.57 1.53
C ALA A 248 -13.70 -5.73 2.43
N ASN A 249 -12.64 -6.32 2.98
CA ASN A 249 -11.67 -5.57 3.74
C ASN A 249 -10.78 -4.75 2.80
N ASP A 250 -10.35 -5.33 1.69
CA ASP A 250 -9.56 -4.70 0.63
C ASP A 250 -10.43 -4.39 -0.62
N ASN A 251 -10.98 -3.17 -0.81
CA ASN A 251 -10.99 -2.05 0.14
C ASN A 251 -12.39 -1.43 0.23
N ALA A 252 -13.46 -2.25 0.15
CA ALA A 252 -14.81 -1.75 0.41
C ALA A 252 -14.93 -1.20 1.84
N SER A 253 -14.13 -1.71 2.79
CA SER A 253 -14.09 -1.24 4.16
C SER A 253 -13.56 0.20 4.27
N GLY A 254 -12.48 0.54 3.57
CA GLY A 254 -11.95 1.91 3.51
C GLY A 254 -12.93 2.88 2.87
N VAL A 255 -13.60 2.45 1.79
CA VAL A 255 -14.66 3.26 1.15
C VAL A 255 -15.78 3.55 2.15
N ALA A 256 -16.30 2.53 2.84
CA ALA A 256 -17.37 2.67 3.82
C ALA A 256 -16.95 3.50 5.05
N ALA A 257 -15.71 3.32 5.52
CA ALA A 257 -15.13 4.11 6.61
C ALA A 257 -15.13 5.60 6.28
N LEU A 258 -14.71 5.97 5.07
CA LEU A 258 -14.67 7.37 4.64
C LEU A 258 -16.07 7.96 4.37
N LEU A 259 -17.02 7.19 3.85
CA LEU A 259 -18.43 7.63 3.76
C LEU A 259 -19.01 7.88 5.14
N GLY A 260 -18.72 7.04 6.12
CA GLY A 260 -19.09 7.25 7.51
C GLY A 260 -18.43 8.50 8.12
N ALA A 261 -17.13 8.67 7.91
CA ALA A 261 -16.39 9.86 8.36
C ALA A 261 -16.96 11.15 7.74
N ALA A 262 -17.38 11.11 6.47
CA ALA A 262 -18.00 12.25 5.80
C ALA A 262 -19.30 12.68 6.48
N ARG A 263 -20.18 11.73 6.83
CA ARG A 263 -21.44 12.03 7.54
C ARG A 263 -21.16 12.68 8.90
N VAL A 264 -20.18 12.17 9.65
CA VAL A 264 -19.80 12.72 10.94
C VAL A 264 -19.23 14.14 10.79
N LEU A 265 -18.29 14.35 9.87
CA LEU A 265 -17.65 15.64 9.65
C LEU A 265 -18.62 16.69 9.11
N ALA A 266 -19.58 16.30 8.27
CA ALA A 266 -20.64 17.20 7.77
C ALA A 266 -21.59 17.67 8.88
N GLY A 267 -21.85 16.81 9.87
CA GLY A 267 -22.65 17.13 11.06
C GLY A 267 -21.93 18.02 12.06
N THR A 268 -20.61 18.21 11.95
CA THR A 268 -19.85 19.10 12.83
C THR A 268 -19.98 20.57 12.37
N ALA A 269 -19.98 21.49 13.33
CA ALA A 269 -20.03 22.91 12.98
C ALA A 269 -18.87 23.29 12.05
N ARG A 270 -19.14 24.16 11.06
CA ARG A 270 -18.08 24.69 10.17
C ARG A 270 -17.02 25.40 11.02
N THR A 271 -15.89 24.78 11.21
CA THR A 271 -14.77 25.36 11.94
C THR A 271 -13.92 26.22 11.00
N ALA A 272 -13.27 27.24 11.58
CA ALA A 272 -12.32 28.09 10.83
C ALA A 272 -11.02 27.31 10.58
N GLY A 273 -10.99 26.45 9.56
CA GLY A 273 -9.84 25.59 9.22
C GLY A 273 -9.92 25.08 7.79
N PRO A 274 -9.02 24.16 7.41
CA PRO A 274 -8.98 23.61 6.07
C PRO A 274 -10.26 22.87 5.68
N GLY A 275 -10.53 22.79 4.37
CA GLY A 275 -11.52 21.88 3.82
C GLY A 275 -11.09 20.41 4.02
N VAL A 276 -12.04 19.49 3.89
CA VAL A 276 -11.72 18.05 3.82
C VAL A 276 -12.20 17.54 2.48
N ARG A 277 -11.23 17.18 1.64
CA ARG A 277 -11.48 16.53 0.35
C ARG A 277 -11.45 15.02 0.53
N PHE A 278 -12.40 14.36 -0.07
CA PHE A 278 -12.46 12.90 -0.15
C PHE A 278 -12.14 12.45 -1.56
N LEU A 279 -11.47 11.30 -1.69
CA LEU A 279 -11.09 10.72 -2.94
C LEU A 279 -11.29 9.20 -2.91
N TRP A 280 -12.03 8.67 -3.90
CA TRP A 280 -12.24 7.24 -4.11
C TRP A 280 -12.00 6.90 -5.58
N GLY A 281 -11.08 6.00 -5.87
CA GLY A 281 -10.75 5.64 -7.25
C GLY A 281 -9.94 4.36 -7.33
N PRO A 282 -9.47 3.97 -8.50
CA PRO A 282 -8.50 2.88 -8.63
C PRO A 282 -7.21 3.18 -7.87
N GLU A 283 -6.73 2.19 -7.14
CA GLU A 283 -5.49 2.24 -6.39
C GLU A 283 -4.31 2.62 -7.28
N PHE A 284 -3.42 3.45 -6.80
CA PHE A 284 -2.28 4.04 -7.50
C PHE A 284 -2.66 4.83 -8.75
N THR A 285 -3.27 4.20 -9.75
CA THR A 285 -3.55 4.84 -11.05
C THR A 285 -4.58 5.97 -10.95
N GLY A 286 -5.62 5.80 -10.14
CA GLY A 286 -6.64 6.83 -9.91
C GLY A 286 -6.07 8.06 -9.20
N VAL A 287 -5.27 7.83 -8.15
CA VAL A 287 -4.58 8.91 -7.43
C VAL A 287 -3.54 9.58 -8.31
N ALA A 288 -2.74 8.81 -9.08
CA ALA A 288 -1.77 9.37 -10.03
C ALA A 288 -2.45 10.27 -11.08
N ALA A 289 -3.57 9.81 -11.65
CA ALA A 289 -4.35 10.58 -12.61
C ALA A 289 -4.89 11.89 -11.99
N TYR A 290 -5.48 11.78 -10.80
CA TYR A 290 -6.01 12.92 -10.07
C TYR A 290 -4.93 13.96 -9.75
N LEU A 291 -3.82 13.54 -9.17
CA LEU A 291 -2.72 14.42 -8.80
C LEU A 291 -2.06 15.06 -10.03
N HIS A 292 -1.81 14.29 -11.08
CA HIS A 292 -1.21 14.80 -12.32
C HIS A 292 -2.08 15.87 -12.98
N ASP A 293 -3.39 15.64 -13.07
CA ASP A 293 -4.29 16.55 -13.78
C ASP A 293 -4.71 17.76 -12.94
N LYS A 294 -4.82 17.62 -11.63
CA LYS A 294 -5.23 18.71 -10.73
C LYS A 294 -4.07 19.49 -10.18
N VAL A 295 -3.04 18.81 -9.67
CA VAL A 295 -1.88 19.43 -9.06
C VAL A 295 -0.83 19.80 -10.12
N GLY A 296 -0.52 18.89 -11.04
CA GLY A 296 0.46 19.13 -12.10
C GLY A 296 0.07 20.23 -13.08
N SER A 297 -1.24 20.50 -13.24
CA SER A 297 -1.74 21.62 -14.04
C SER A 297 -1.75 22.97 -13.31
N GLY A 298 -1.39 23.00 -12.03
CA GLY A 298 -1.44 24.22 -11.19
C GLY A 298 -2.85 24.73 -10.88
N ARG A 299 -3.89 23.96 -11.21
CA ARG A 299 -5.30 24.35 -10.99
C ARG A 299 -5.75 24.18 -9.53
N THR A 300 -5.10 23.33 -8.80
CA THR A 300 -5.39 23.05 -7.39
C THR A 300 -4.07 22.93 -6.64
N PRO A 301 -3.90 23.57 -5.48
CA PRO A 301 -2.71 23.36 -4.68
C PRO A 301 -2.66 21.88 -4.24
N PRO A 302 -1.45 21.31 -4.09
CA PRO A 302 -1.33 19.96 -3.55
C PRO A 302 -1.88 19.94 -2.11
N PRO A 303 -2.51 18.83 -1.69
CA PRO A 303 -2.89 18.68 -0.29
C PRO A 303 -1.64 18.72 0.58
N SER A 304 -1.68 19.45 1.69
CA SER A 304 -0.56 19.50 2.64
C SER A 304 -0.53 18.28 3.57
N LEU A 305 -1.71 17.73 3.87
CA LEU A 305 -1.95 16.60 4.76
C LEU A 305 -2.88 15.60 4.10
N ALA A 306 -2.59 14.30 4.26
CA ALA A 306 -3.44 13.24 3.74
C ALA A 306 -3.52 12.03 4.68
N ILE A 307 -4.65 11.35 4.63
CA ILE A 307 -4.90 10.08 5.32
C ILE A 307 -5.45 9.10 4.29
N ASN A 308 -4.73 8.03 4.05
CA ASN A 308 -5.20 6.91 3.24
C ASN A 308 -5.79 5.85 4.15
N VAL A 309 -6.99 5.36 3.81
CA VAL A 309 -7.69 4.31 4.57
C VAL A 309 -7.84 3.09 3.67
N ASP A 310 -7.12 2.04 4.03
CA ASP A 310 -7.04 0.82 3.25
C ASP A 310 -7.05 -0.39 4.18
N MET A 311 -8.02 -1.31 4.00
CA MET A 311 -8.25 -2.46 4.87
C MET A 311 -8.67 -2.06 6.29
N ALA A 312 -9.79 -1.32 6.39
CA ALA A 312 -10.21 -0.62 7.59
C ALA A 312 -10.90 -1.49 8.67
N GLY A 313 -11.35 -2.69 8.36
CA GLY A 313 -12.32 -3.37 9.22
C GLY A 313 -12.09 -4.85 9.47
N GLN A 314 -10.87 -5.36 9.33
CA GLN A 314 -10.57 -6.78 9.50
C GLN A 314 -10.95 -7.30 10.90
N ASP A 315 -11.62 -8.47 10.94
CA ASP A 315 -11.78 -9.25 12.18
C ASP A 315 -10.40 -9.78 12.63
N VAL A 316 -9.83 -9.14 13.65
CA VAL A 316 -8.47 -9.44 14.15
C VAL A 316 -8.34 -10.87 14.65
N HIS A 317 -9.41 -11.44 15.22
CA HIS A 317 -9.39 -12.82 15.74
C HIS A 317 -9.37 -13.86 14.64
N ARG A 318 -10.03 -13.57 13.51
CA ARG A 318 -10.14 -14.49 12.37
C ARG A 318 -9.03 -14.28 11.36
N CYS A 319 -8.54 -13.07 11.17
CA CYS A 319 -7.58 -12.71 10.14
C CYS A 319 -6.16 -12.42 10.67
N GLY A 320 -6.02 -11.97 11.93
CA GLY A 320 -4.78 -12.00 12.68
C GLY A 320 -3.98 -10.69 12.75
N GLY A 321 -4.31 -9.64 12.00
CA GLY A 321 -3.54 -8.38 11.99
C GLY A 321 -4.15 -7.25 12.82
N PRO A 322 -3.35 -6.54 13.65
CA PRO A 322 -3.81 -5.34 14.33
C PRO A 322 -4.02 -4.18 13.36
N LEU A 323 -4.68 -3.12 13.83
CA LEU A 323 -4.64 -1.85 13.11
C LEU A 323 -3.21 -1.33 13.04
N VAL A 324 -2.80 -0.92 11.85
CA VAL A 324 -1.51 -0.30 11.57
C VAL A 324 -1.72 1.17 11.22
N ILE A 325 -0.94 2.04 11.87
CA ILE A 325 -0.74 3.42 11.48
C ILE A 325 0.61 3.45 10.77
N GLU A 326 0.59 3.38 9.44
CA GLU A 326 1.81 3.50 8.65
C GLU A 326 2.23 4.96 8.57
N ARG A 327 3.43 5.27 9.05
CA ARG A 327 3.98 6.62 9.01
C ARG A 327 4.23 7.05 7.57
N GLY A 328 4.23 8.36 7.32
CA GLY A 328 4.81 8.89 6.09
C GLY A 328 6.33 8.64 6.05
N PRO A 329 6.96 8.83 4.86
CA PRO A 329 8.40 8.66 4.71
C PRO A 329 9.18 9.71 5.51
N ASP A 330 10.35 9.33 6.01
CA ASP A 330 11.15 10.13 6.94
C ASP A 330 11.73 11.42 6.32
N ASP A 331 11.79 11.52 4.99
CA ASP A 331 12.14 12.77 4.28
C ASP A 331 10.99 13.78 4.20
N ILE A 332 9.80 13.39 4.69
CA ILE A 332 8.62 14.25 4.87
C ILE A 332 8.12 14.09 6.31
N PRO A 333 8.85 14.61 7.30
CA PRO A 333 8.45 14.47 8.69
C PRO A 333 7.08 15.07 8.96
N SER A 334 6.26 14.38 9.78
CA SER A 334 4.87 14.72 10.01
C SER A 334 4.47 14.52 11.47
N PHE A 335 3.55 15.34 11.95
CA PHE A 335 2.89 15.15 13.24
C PHE A 335 1.68 14.19 13.15
N LEU A 336 1.23 13.82 11.94
CA LEU A 336 0.06 12.96 11.75
C LEU A 336 0.17 11.59 12.44
N PRO A 337 1.31 10.87 12.40
CA PRO A 337 1.42 9.59 13.11
C PRO A 337 1.22 9.72 14.62
N ALA A 338 1.75 10.79 15.21
CA ALA A 338 1.58 11.09 16.63
C ALA A 338 0.12 11.39 16.97
N LEU A 339 -0.55 12.22 16.16
CA LEU A 339 -1.94 12.55 16.33
C LEU A 339 -2.85 11.33 16.15
N ALA A 340 -2.63 10.52 15.11
CA ALA A 340 -3.39 9.30 14.87
C ALA A 340 -3.21 8.28 16.01
N GLY A 341 -1.98 8.08 16.48
CA GLY A 341 -1.69 7.22 17.64
C GLY A 341 -2.38 7.73 18.92
N ARG A 342 -2.39 9.06 19.13
CA ARG A 342 -3.09 9.64 20.28
C ARG A 342 -4.61 9.47 20.16
N CYS A 343 -5.20 9.66 18.97
CA CYS A 343 -6.61 9.37 18.72
C CYS A 343 -6.93 7.90 19.00
N ALA A 344 -6.09 6.97 18.51
CA ALA A 344 -6.24 5.54 18.76
C ALA A 344 -6.23 5.21 20.27
N ALA A 345 -5.29 5.79 21.02
CA ALA A 345 -5.19 5.60 22.47
C ALA A 345 -6.36 6.21 23.27
N LEU A 346 -7.11 7.15 22.68
CA LEU A 346 -8.25 7.81 23.30
C LEU A 346 -9.59 7.15 22.95
N LEU A 347 -9.60 6.15 22.06
CA LEU A 347 -10.85 5.46 21.70
C LEU A 347 -11.47 4.77 22.93
N PRO A 348 -12.79 4.86 23.11
CA PRO A 348 -13.47 4.11 24.14
C PRO A 348 -13.37 2.61 23.88
N PRO A 349 -13.20 1.77 24.92
CA PRO A 349 -13.20 0.32 24.76
C PRO A 349 -14.57 -0.18 24.30
N ALA A 350 -14.59 -1.18 23.41
CA ALA A 350 -15.85 -1.77 22.92
C ALA A 350 -16.62 -2.48 24.02
N SER A 351 -15.94 -3.02 25.03
CA SER A 351 -16.57 -3.69 26.16
C SER A 351 -15.81 -3.42 27.46
N ARG A 352 -16.52 -3.58 28.57
CA ARG A 352 -15.96 -3.45 29.92
C ARG A 352 -16.37 -4.62 30.78
N SER A 353 -15.62 -4.87 31.86
CA SER A 353 -15.98 -5.85 32.90
C SER A 353 -17.39 -5.57 33.44
N TYR A 354 -17.98 -6.57 34.10
CA TYR A 354 -19.30 -6.43 34.70
C TYR A 354 -19.39 -5.25 35.70
N SER A 355 -18.28 -4.88 36.33
CA SER A 355 -18.21 -3.72 37.21
C SER A 355 -18.09 -2.38 36.46
N GLY A 356 -17.89 -2.40 35.16
CA GLY A 356 -17.61 -1.21 34.33
C GLY A 356 -16.21 -0.61 34.53
N ALA A 357 -15.40 -1.15 35.46
CA ALA A 357 -14.14 -0.54 35.87
C ALA A 357 -12.97 -0.84 34.90
N VAL A 358 -12.96 -2.03 34.29
CA VAL A 358 -11.83 -2.53 33.48
C VAL A 358 -12.26 -2.75 32.03
N PRO A 359 -11.51 -2.23 31.04
CA PRO A 359 -11.73 -2.61 29.63
C PRO A 359 -11.53 -4.13 29.44
N CYS A 360 -12.41 -4.74 28.65
CA CYS A 360 -12.36 -6.15 28.27
C CYS A 360 -12.13 -6.30 26.76
N ASP A 361 -11.50 -5.31 26.16
CA ASP A 361 -11.29 -5.22 24.72
C ASP A 361 -9.88 -5.66 24.36
N PRO A 362 -9.71 -6.71 23.55
CA PRO A 362 -8.39 -7.15 23.07
C PRO A 362 -7.84 -6.26 21.94
N TRP A 363 -8.49 -5.15 21.62
CA TRP A 363 -8.09 -4.26 20.54
C TRP A 363 -6.64 -3.80 20.67
N THR A 364 -5.91 -3.93 19.57
CA THR A 364 -4.51 -3.54 19.49
C THR A 364 -4.24 -2.74 18.22
N TRP A 365 -3.31 -1.83 18.31
CA TRP A 365 -2.78 -1.08 17.17
C TRP A 365 -1.28 -0.88 17.30
N ARG A 366 -0.63 -0.56 16.18
CA ARG A 366 0.80 -0.22 16.17
C ARG A 366 1.09 0.82 15.11
N ALA A 367 2.14 1.62 15.32
CA ALA A 367 2.73 2.45 14.27
C ALA A 367 3.88 1.68 13.60
N THR A 368 3.97 1.79 12.28
CA THR A 368 5.05 1.17 11.48
C THR A 368 5.80 2.23 10.67
N PRO A 369 7.05 1.95 10.29
CA PRO A 369 7.73 2.73 9.26
C PRO A 369 6.95 2.73 7.95
N PHE A 370 7.33 3.64 7.04
CA PHE A 370 6.80 3.72 5.70
C PHE A 370 7.20 2.49 4.88
N ALA A 371 6.23 1.78 4.31
CA ALA A 371 6.41 0.69 3.37
C ALA A 371 5.90 1.03 1.97
N GLY A 372 4.94 1.95 1.89
CA GLY A 372 4.42 2.48 0.63
C GLY A 372 3.52 1.51 -0.14
N GLY A 373 2.80 0.64 0.58
CA GLY A 373 1.99 -0.42 0.01
C GLY A 373 0.64 0.03 -0.57
N SER A 374 0.27 1.32 -0.46
CA SER A 374 -1.01 1.86 -0.95
C SER A 374 -0.89 3.35 -1.32
N ASP A 375 -2.00 4.01 -1.61
CA ASP A 375 -2.11 5.35 -2.21
C ASP A 375 -1.38 6.48 -1.45
N HIS A 376 -1.17 6.35 -0.14
CA HIS A 376 -0.37 7.33 0.62
C HIS A 376 1.06 7.45 0.10
N ALA A 377 1.59 6.42 -0.57
CA ALA A 377 2.91 6.45 -1.19
C ALA A 377 3.03 7.50 -2.29
N LEU A 378 1.98 7.67 -3.11
CA LEU A 378 1.95 8.66 -4.17
C LEU A 378 1.81 10.08 -3.60
N LEU A 379 0.95 10.23 -2.61
CA LEU A 379 0.71 11.50 -1.94
C LEU A 379 1.98 12.02 -1.25
N ALA A 380 2.74 11.13 -0.63
CA ALA A 380 3.97 11.44 0.08
C ALA A 380 5.22 11.53 -0.80
N ASP A 381 5.12 11.54 -2.12
CA ASP A 381 6.28 11.66 -3.02
C ASP A 381 6.19 12.89 -3.90
N ALA A 382 7.22 13.11 -4.73
CA ALA A 382 7.24 14.18 -5.69
C ALA A 382 6.12 14.00 -6.76
N PRO A 383 5.47 15.05 -7.22
CA PRO A 383 5.71 16.45 -6.86
C PRO A 383 4.92 16.92 -5.63
N THR A 384 4.06 16.09 -5.08
CA THR A 384 3.10 16.49 -4.03
C THR A 384 3.79 16.75 -2.69
N ARG A 385 4.68 15.82 -2.27
CA ARG A 385 5.38 15.84 -0.98
C ARG A 385 4.45 16.10 0.21
N CYS A 386 3.26 15.50 0.18
CA CYS A 386 2.24 15.63 1.21
C CYS A 386 2.65 14.87 2.48
N GLN A 387 2.39 15.42 3.64
CA GLN A 387 2.47 14.68 4.89
C GLN A 387 1.32 13.65 4.92
N ALA A 388 1.58 12.42 4.54
CA ALA A 388 0.57 11.37 4.42
C ALA A 388 0.81 10.22 5.39
N ILE A 389 -0.27 9.61 5.88
CA ILE A 389 -0.26 8.36 6.65
C ILE A 389 -1.20 7.34 6.03
N GLY A 390 -0.92 6.06 6.27
CA GLY A 390 -1.81 4.95 5.98
C GLY A 390 -2.48 4.43 7.25
N LEU A 391 -3.76 4.08 7.17
CA LEU A 391 -4.51 3.41 8.23
C LEU A 391 -5.11 2.12 7.65
N GLY A 392 -4.80 0.98 8.24
CA GLY A 392 -5.35 -0.30 7.80
C GLY A 392 -4.88 -1.47 8.66
N HIS A 393 -5.52 -2.63 8.52
CA HIS A 393 -5.15 -3.83 9.25
C HIS A 393 -4.12 -4.65 8.47
N TRP A 394 -3.01 -5.01 9.11
CA TRP A 394 -1.98 -5.84 8.50
C TRP A 394 -1.16 -6.63 9.54
N PRO A 395 -0.77 -7.91 9.24
CA PRO A 395 -1.10 -8.69 8.04
C PRO A 395 -2.56 -9.17 8.00
N ASP A 396 -3.02 -9.62 6.83
CA ASP A 396 -4.34 -10.21 6.63
C ASP A 396 -4.23 -11.52 5.85
N ARG A 397 -4.75 -12.63 6.43
CA ARG A 397 -4.72 -13.95 5.77
C ARG A 397 -5.72 -14.09 4.63
N ALA A 398 -6.76 -13.24 4.58
CA ALA A 398 -7.78 -13.24 3.54
C ALA A 398 -7.45 -12.33 2.35
N ASN A 399 -6.52 -11.37 2.54
CA ASN A 399 -6.16 -10.39 1.53
C ASN A 399 -5.85 -11.03 0.17
N HIS A 400 -6.32 -10.39 -0.92
CA HIS A 400 -6.17 -10.81 -2.31
C HIS A 400 -6.68 -12.23 -2.59
N SER A 401 -7.73 -12.64 -1.89
CA SER A 401 -8.36 -13.95 -2.10
C SER A 401 -9.88 -13.93 -1.99
N SER A 402 -10.50 -15.02 -2.41
CA SER A 402 -11.94 -15.22 -2.29
C SER A 402 -12.46 -15.28 -0.85
N ALA A 403 -11.57 -15.33 0.13
CA ALA A 403 -11.91 -15.32 1.55
C ALA A 403 -12.14 -13.90 2.10
N ASP A 404 -11.76 -12.84 1.35
CA ASP A 404 -12.02 -11.46 1.75
C ASP A 404 -13.49 -11.08 1.55
N THR A 405 -14.32 -11.53 2.49
CA THR A 405 -15.79 -11.45 2.45
C THR A 405 -16.32 -10.52 3.54
N PRO A 406 -17.55 -9.96 3.40
CA PRO A 406 -18.13 -9.04 4.38
C PRO A 406 -18.24 -9.62 5.80
N ASP A 407 -18.34 -10.93 5.97
CA ASP A 407 -18.40 -11.58 7.29
C ASP A 407 -17.04 -11.64 8.02
N LEU A 408 -15.94 -11.30 7.33
CA LEU A 408 -14.61 -11.09 7.93
C LEU A 408 -14.35 -9.63 8.32
N VAL A 409 -15.31 -8.75 8.09
CA VAL A 409 -15.22 -7.35 8.51
C VAL A 409 -15.96 -7.18 9.84
N ASP A 410 -15.24 -6.77 10.88
CA ASP A 410 -15.79 -6.45 12.19
C ASP A 410 -16.27 -4.99 12.20
N PRO A 411 -17.56 -4.74 12.46
CA PRO A 411 -18.11 -3.38 12.54
C PRO A 411 -17.42 -2.49 13.60
N ALA A 412 -16.87 -3.09 14.67
CA ALA A 412 -16.15 -2.35 15.70
C ALA A 412 -14.77 -1.90 15.22
N GLU A 413 -14.03 -2.76 14.51
CA GLU A 413 -12.74 -2.40 13.91
C GLU A 413 -12.92 -1.36 12.80
N LEU A 414 -13.95 -1.52 11.95
CA LEU A 414 -14.31 -0.53 10.93
C LEU A 414 -14.60 0.84 11.55
N ARG A 415 -15.39 0.86 12.65
CA ARG A 415 -15.67 2.09 13.40
C ARG A 415 -14.41 2.71 13.94
N ARG A 416 -13.50 1.95 14.57
CA ARG A 416 -12.26 2.44 15.17
C ARG A 416 -11.37 3.11 14.14
N THR A 417 -11.13 2.46 13.01
CA THR A 417 -10.31 3.01 11.93
C THR A 417 -10.92 4.28 11.35
N ALA A 418 -12.22 4.27 11.07
CA ALA A 418 -12.95 5.43 10.56
C ALA A 418 -12.93 6.61 11.54
N VAL A 419 -13.09 6.34 12.84
CA VAL A 419 -13.06 7.36 13.90
C VAL A 419 -11.67 7.98 14.01
N ILE A 420 -10.60 7.20 13.91
CA ILE A 420 -9.22 7.74 13.90
C ILE A 420 -9.04 8.69 12.73
N ALA A 421 -9.38 8.28 11.50
CA ALA A 421 -9.28 9.13 10.32
C ALA A 421 -10.10 10.41 10.45
N CYS A 422 -11.34 10.28 10.90
CA CYS A 422 -12.26 11.39 11.13
C CYS A 422 -11.77 12.36 12.21
N ALA A 423 -11.32 11.84 13.37
CA ALA A 423 -10.83 12.65 14.48
C ALA A 423 -9.54 13.39 14.13
N VAL A 424 -8.61 12.77 13.39
CA VAL A 424 -7.41 13.43 12.88
C VAL A 424 -7.79 14.59 11.95
N ALA A 425 -8.68 14.35 10.97
CA ALA A 425 -9.15 15.40 10.06
C ALA A 425 -9.87 16.54 10.83
N ALA A 426 -10.73 16.19 11.79
CA ALA A 426 -11.44 17.17 12.63
C ALA A 426 -10.49 17.97 13.52
N ALA A 427 -9.46 17.34 14.09
CA ALA A 427 -8.44 18.01 14.90
C ALA A 427 -7.64 19.01 14.06
N VAL A 428 -7.25 18.64 12.84
CA VAL A 428 -6.56 19.55 11.90
C VAL A 428 -7.47 20.72 11.51
N ARG A 429 -8.75 20.48 11.24
CA ARG A 429 -9.72 21.57 10.99
C ARG A 429 -9.88 22.50 12.20
N GLY A 430 -9.91 21.92 13.39
CA GLY A 430 -10.07 22.64 14.67
C GLY A 430 -8.81 23.27 15.23
N ARG A 431 -7.67 23.23 14.53
CA ARG A 431 -6.34 23.63 15.02
C ARG A 431 -6.23 25.07 15.54
N ARG A 432 -7.20 25.94 15.23
CA ARG A 432 -7.28 27.30 15.81
C ARG A 432 -7.83 27.33 17.23
N ASP A 433 -8.41 26.24 17.74
CA ASP A 433 -8.76 26.10 19.15
C ASP A 433 -7.47 25.87 19.96
N PRO A 434 -7.09 26.76 20.89
CA PRO A 434 -5.83 26.65 21.62
C PRO A 434 -5.70 25.35 22.44
N ARG A 435 -6.82 24.80 22.93
CA ARG A 435 -6.82 23.57 23.72
C ARG A 435 -6.51 22.37 22.85
N LEU A 436 -7.14 22.32 21.67
CA LEU A 436 -6.92 21.26 20.71
C LEU A 436 -5.48 21.33 20.13
N ALA A 437 -5.02 22.53 19.79
CA ALA A 437 -3.65 22.75 19.35
C ALA A 437 -2.60 22.29 20.40
N ALA A 438 -2.88 22.56 21.67
CA ALA A 438 -2.02 22.12 22.78
C ALA A 438 -1.99 20.58 22.87
N ASP A 439 -3.13 19.90 22.76
CA ASP A 439 -3.21 18.43 22.80
C ASP A 439 -2.46 17.78 21.62
N VAL A 440 -2.57 18.35 20.41
CA VAL A 440 -1.83 17.90 19.21
C VAL A 440 -0.33 18.11 19.40
N GLY A 441 0.06 19.26 19.95
CA GLY A 441 1.45 19.55 20.27
C GLY A 441 2.03 18.58 21.29
N GLU A 442 1.33 18.34 22.40
CA GLU A 442 1.73 17.39 23.45
C GLU A 442 1.88 15.96 22.88
N ALA A 443 0.92 15.50 22.09
CA ALA A 443 0.99 14.20 21.45
C ALA A 443 2.23 14.07 20.56
N THR A 444 2.55 15.12 19.78
CA THR A 444 3.71 15.14 18.88
C THR A 444 5.02 15.12 19.64
N VAL A 445 5.16 15.91 20.71
CA VAL A 445 6.37 15.98 21.53
C VAL A 445 6.60 14.65 22.27
N SER A 446 5.53 14.05 22.82
CA SER A 446 5.61 12.74 23.46
C SER A 446 6.06 11.65 22.48
N TRP A 447 5.44 11.61 21.30
CA TRP A 447 5.84 10.68 20.25
C TRP A 447 7.29 10.90 19.80
N ALA A 448 7.72 12.15 19.63
CA ALA A 448 9.09 12.50 19.24
C ALA A 448 10.12 11.99 20.28
N ALA A 449 9.82 12.14 21.57
CA ALA A 449 10.68 11.63 22.64
C ALA A 449 10.75 10.09 22.63
N GLU A 450 9.61 9.42 22.52
CA GLU A 450 9.55 7.95 22.41
C GLU A 450 10.31 7.45 21.19
N HIS A 451 10.16 8.14 20.05
CA HIS A 451 10.84 7.82 18.80
C HIS A 451 12.37 7.89 18.95
N VAL A 452 12.89 8.90 19.63
CA VAL A 452 14.33 9.02 19.95
C VAL A 452 14.77 7.96 20.95
N LEU A 453 14.01 7.74 22.03
CA LEU A 453 14.35 6.79 23.08
C LEU A 453 14.31 5.33 22.62
N ALA A 454 13.58 5.03 21.54
CA ALA A 454 13.47 3.67 21.01
C ALA A 454 14.80 3.10 20.46
N VAL A 455 15.84 3.92 20.32
CA VAL A 455 17.19 3.47 19.97
C VAL A 455 17.89 2.75 21.13
N LEU A 456 17.49 3.06 22.38
CA LEU A 456 18.14 2.51 23.55
C LEU A 456 17.91 0.99 23.68
N PRO A 457 18.92 0.22 24.15
CA PRO A 457 18.76 -1.19 24.46
C PRO A 457 17.55 -1.43 25.38
N GLY A 458 16.75 -2.45 25.10
CA GLY A 458 15.54 -2.80 25.85
C GLY A 458 14.30 -1.93 25.53
N ARG A 459 14.43 -0.87 24.70
CA ARG A 459 13.32 -0.06 24.19
C ARG A 459 13.09 -0.21 22.69
N ARG A 460 14.00 -0.89 22.00
CA ARG A 460 13.88 -1.13 20.56
C ARG A 460 12.57 -1.88 20.26
N PRO A 461 11.76 -1.40 19.32
CA PRO A 461 10.58 -2.15 18.90
C PRO A 461 11.00 -3.53 18.42
N ALA A 462 10.14 -4.53 18.69
CA ALA A 462 10.36 -5.86 18.12
C ALA A 462 10.49 -5.76 16.60
N PRO A 463 11.36 -6.55 15.96
CA PRO A 463 11.46 -6.56 14.53
C PRO A 463 10.06 -6.75 13.94
N THR A 464 9.70 -5.92 12.97
CA THR A 464 8.54 -6.21 12.13
C THR A 464 8.77 -7.64 11.63
N GLN A 465 7.87 -8.58 11.93
CA GLN A 465 8.03 -9.99 11.54
C GLN A 465 7.93 -10.08 10.01
N LEU A 466 9.01 -9.74 9.35
CA LEU A 466 9.26 -10.18 7.99
C LEU A 466 9.95 -11.54 8.12
N PRO A 467 9.63 -12.51 7.27
CA PRO A 467 10.30 -13.80 7.28
C PRO A 467 11.82 -13.57 7.27
N ALA A 468 12.53 -14.34 8.09
CA ALA A 468 13.98 -14.38 8.05
C ALA A 468 14.42 -14.72 6.60
N PRO A 469 15.54 -14.17 6.11
CA PRO A 469 16.08 -14.58 4.83
C PRO A 469 16.24 -16.10 4.84
N PRO A 470 15.97 -16.80 3.72
CA PRO A 470 16.01 -18.24 3.66
C PRO A 470 17.39 -18.75 4.15
N GLU A 471 17.36 -19.69 5.09
CA GLU A 471 18.56 -20.39 5.55
C GLU A 471 19.22 -21.04 4.33
N GLY A 472 20.41 -20.62 3.96
CA GLY A 472 21.17 -21.21 2.87
C GLY A 472 21.95 -20.25 1.97
N SER A 473 21.93 -18.95 2.16
CA SER A 473 22.89 -18.05 1.51
C SER A 473 24.26 -18.24 2.19
N GLN A 474 25.07 -19.12 1.63
CA GLN A 474 26.47 -19.37 2.06
C GLN A 474 27.40 -18.23 1.62
N ASN A 475 27.01 -16.98 1.75
CA ASN A 475 27.91 -15.85 1.71
C ASN A 475 27.58 -15.00 2.94
N GLU A 476 28.60 -14.62 3.69
CA GLU A 476 28.56 -13.62 4.74
C GLU A 476 28.25 -12.25 4.09
N ASP A 477 27.06 -12.09 3.51
CA ASP A 477 26.62 -10.81 2.98
C ASP A 477 26.53 -9.83 4.15
N LEU A 478 27.28 -8.76 4.05
CA LEU A 478 27.18 -7.67 5.00
C LEU A 478 25.73 -7.12 4.94
N VAL A 479 25.01 -7.20 6.06
CA VAL A 479 23.65 -6.69 6.20
C VAL A 479 23.69 -5.36 6.93
N LEU A 480 23.14 -4.33 6.31
CA LEU A 480 22.93 -3.06 6.98
C LEU A 480 21.70 -3.20 7.88
N ASP A 481 21.90 -3.15 9.19
CA ASP A 481 20.81 -3.15 10.17
C ASP A 481 20.94 -1.93 11.10
N ALA A 482 19.91 -1.08 11.09
CA ALA A 482 19.85 0.08 11.98
C ALA A 482 19.81 -0.31 13.46
N ARG A 483 19.38 -1.53 13.78
CA ARG A 483 19.21 -2.03 15.15
C ARG A 483 20.48 -2.64 15.73
N ASP A 484 21.51 -2.84 14.92
CA ASP A 484 22.80 -3.29 15.39
C ASP A 484 23.39 -2.23 16.36
N ASP A 485 23.98 -2.67 17.47
CA ASP A 485 24.59 -1.78 18.47
C ASP A 485 25.68 -0.90 17.86
N ALA A 486 26.45 -1.41 16.90
CA ALA A 486 27.45 -0.64 16.17
C ALA A 486 26.85 0.54 15.38
N ASN A 487 25.58 0.47 15.01
CA ASN A 487 24.87 1.47 14.21
C ASN A 487 23.95 2.38 15.04
N ALA A 488 23.85 2.14 16.35
CA ALA A 488 22.91 2.84 17.22
C ALA A 488 23.08 4.38 17.22
N GLY A 489 24.31 4.88 17.12
CA GLY A 489 24.59 6.31 17.01
C GLY A 489 24.08 6.92 15.70
N ARG A 490 24.21 6.21 14.57
CA ARG A 490 23.67 6.62 13.27
C ARG A 490 22.14 6.62 13.29
N TRP A 491 21.54 5.60 13.85
CA TRP A 491 20.10 5.49 14.02
C TRP A 491 19.53 6.58 14.94
N LEU A 492 20.21 6.91 16.04
CA LEU A 492 19.84 8.01 16.92
C LEU A 492 19.83 9.36 16.18
N ARG A 493 20.86 9.66 15.40
CA ARG A 493 20.91 10.91 14.61
C ARG A 493 19.74 10.99 13.61
N HIS A 494 19.45 9.89 12.92
CA HIS A 494 18.33 9.82 11.97
C HIS A 494 16.99 10.06 12.69
N ARG A 495 16.69 9.31 13.73
CA ARG A 495 15.42 9.44 14.48
C ARG A 495 15.27 10.82 15.13
N ARG A 496 16.34 11.40 15.61
CA ARG A 496 16.33 12.79 16.10
C ARG A 496 15.94 13.77 15.00
N ALA A 497 16.48 13.62 13.80
CA ALA A 497 16.15 14.49 12.68
C ALA A 497 14.67 14.39 12.30
N VAL A 498 14.11 13.18 12.22
CA VAL A 498 12.69 12.92 11.96
C VAL A 498 11.82 13.52 13.06
N ALA A 499 12.16 13.31 14.32
CA ALA A 499 11.41 13.80 15.48
C ALA A 499 11.39 15.36 15.54
N ILE A 500 12.52 16.01 15.30
CA ILE A 500 12.60 17.48 15.19
C ILE A 500 11.75 17.96 14.00
N GLY A 501 11.83 17.27 12.87
CA GLY A 501 11.00 17.57 11.68
C GLY A 501 9.51 17.51 11.97
N ALA A 502 9.05 16.50 12.72
CA ALA A 502 7.65 16.37 13.13
C ALA A 502 7.18 17.53 14.04
N ILE A 503 8.03 17.95 15.00
CA ILE A 503 7.74 19.12 15.83
C ILE A 503 7.68 20.40 14.97
N ARG A 504 8.59 20.59 14.01
CA ARG A 504 8.57 21.72 13.08
C ARG A 504 7.32 21.76 12.22
N ALA A 505 6.81 20.60 11.80
CA ALA A 505 5.61 20.49 10.99
C ALA A 505 4.36 21.08 11.69
N LEU A 506 4.37 21.17 13.05
CA LEU A 506 3.31 21.83 13.81
C LEU A 506 3.22 23.34 13.57
N SER A 507 4.26 23.97 13.00
CA SER A 507 4.17 25.38 12.61
C SER A 507 3.08 25.64 11.58
N ALA A 508 2.91 24.72 10.62
CA ALA A 508 1.81 24.73 9.67
C ALA A 508 0.44 24.50 10.34
N ALA A 509 0.42 23.84 11.50
CA ALA A 509 -0.75 23.67 12.33
C ALA A 509 -1.00 24.84 13.31
N GLY A 510 -0.22 25.92 13.24
CA GLY A 510 -0.40 27.13 14.04
C GLY A 510 0.25 27.11 15.43
N ALA A 511 1.18 26.18 15.68
CA ALA A 511 1.90 26.14 16.96
C ALA A 511 2.82 27.37 17.14
N GLU A 512 2.90 27.88 18.38
CA GLU A 512 3.67 29.07 18.70
C GLU A 512 5.18 28.83 18.57
N ALA A 513 5.90 29.76 17.92
CA ALA A 513 7.32 29.62 17.63
C ALA A 513 8.20 29.46 18.90
N GLY A 514 7.83 30.11 20.00
CA GLY A 514 8.53 29.97 21.29
C GLY A 514 8.42 28.56 21.85
N TRP A 515 7.23 28.01 21.84
CA TRP A 515 6.95 26.65 22.27
C TRP A 515 7.68 25.60 21.39
N LEU A 516 7.65 25.79 20.06
CA LEU A 516 8.39 24.92 19.14
C LEU A 516 9.89 24.87 19.45
N ARG A 517 10.52 26.04 19.66
CA ARG A 517 11.96 26.09 20.01
C ARG A 517 12.25 25.39 21.32
N SER A 518 11.43 25.60 22.34
CA SER A 518 11.60 24.94 23.65
C SER A 518 11.45 23.43 23.56
N SER A 519 10.46 22.95 22.80
CA SER A 519 10.22 21.52 22.57
C SER A 519 11.38 20.86 21.82
N MET A 520 11.93 21.51 20.79
CA MET A 520 13.10 21.00 20.07
C MET A 520 14.36 20.98 20.96
N ALA A 521 14.60 22.01 21.75
CA ALA A 521 15.74 22.04 22.69
C ALA A 521 15.62 20.95 23.75
N TRP A 522 14.42 20.70 24.26
CA TRP A 522 14.18 19.60 25.20
C TRP A 522 14.44 18.22 24.53
N LEU A 523 13.99 18.02 23.30
CA LEU A 523 14.26 16.80 22.55
C LEU A 523 15.77 16.60 22.29
N ASP A 524 16.49 17.68 22.04
CA ASP A 524 17.96 17.64 21.89
C ASP A 524 18.65 17.18 23.16
N SER A 525 18.17 17.59 24.35
CA SER A 525 18.71 17.11 25.61
C SER A 525 18.47 15.62 25.83
N ILE A 526 17.30 15.09 25.41
CA ILE A 526 17.00 13.66 25.43
C ILE A 526 17.94 12.90 24.48
N ALA A 527 18.14 13.39 23.28
CA ALA A 527 19.02 12.75 22.30
C ALA A 527 20.47 12.71 22.80
N THR A 528 20.97 13.80 23.41
CA THR A 528 22.30 13.86 24.02
C THR A 528 22.45 12.84 25.15
N ALA A 529 21.51 12.82 26.10
CA ALA A 529 21.51 11.85 27.20
C ALA A 529 21.36 10.39 26.71
N SER A 530 20.68 10.18 25.56
CA SER A 530 20.58 8.87 24.93
C SER A 530 21.90 8.44 24.31
N ALA A 531 22.64 9.36 23.67
CA ALA A 531 23.94 9.08 23.07
C ALA A 531 24.96 8.59 24.10
N GLU A 532 24.94 9.17 25.34
CA GLU A 532 25.81 8.77 26.45
C GLU A 532 25.55 7.33 26.96
N ARG A 533 24.38 6.77 26.64
CA ARG A 533 23.94 5.43 27.06
C ARG A 533 24.07 4.37 25.97
N LEU A 534 24.41 4.77 24.77
CA LEU A 534 24.66 3.82 23.69
C LEU A 534 26.00 3.12 23.92
N PRO A 535 26.13 1.86 23.46
CA PRO A 535 27.43 1.20 23.40
C PRO A 535 28.43 2.11 22.70
N SER A 536 29.65 2.25 23.27
CA SER A 536 30.74 2.91 22.55
C SER A 536 30.93 2.13 21.23
N ALA A 537 30.67 2.77 20.11
CA ALA A 537 31.08 2.16 18.86
C ALA A 537 32.57 1.82 19.00
N PRO A 538 33.02 0.60 18.64
CA PRO A 538 34.43 0.39 18.37
C PRO A 538 34.79 1.48 17.37
N ASP A 539 35.84 2.26 17.64
CA ASP A 539 36.25 3.47 16.92
C ASP A 539 35.66 3.48 15.49
N ASP A 540 34.96 4.54 15.09
CA ASP A 540 34.13 4.68 13.87
C ASP A 540 34.93 4.37 12.58
N HIS A 541 35.68 3.30 12.64
CA HIS A 541 36.42 2.57 11.61
C HIS A 541 35.65 1.31 11.20
N GLY A 542 34.33 1.36 11.19
CA GLY A 542 33.60 0.53 10.24
C GLY A 542 34.21 0.83 8.87
N PRO A 543 34.42 -0.13 7.99
CA PRO A 543 35.34 0.06 6.89
C PRO A 543 35.04 1.39 6.21
N ASP A 544 35.80 2.43 6.58
CA ASP A 544 36.07 3.56 5.73
C ASP A 544 36.69 2.95 4.48
N ARG A 545 35.83 2.36 3.65
CA ARG A 545 36.24 1.98 2.28
C ARG A 545 36.63 3.23 1.51
N HIS A 546 36.43 4.43 2.10
CA HIS A 546 36.74 5.72 1.48
C HIS A 546 37.35 6.65 2.52
N GLY A 547 38.64 6.92 2.39
CA GLY A 547 39.34 8.01 3.09
C GLY A 547 38.64 9.37 2.81
N PRO A 548 39.02 10.45 3.56
CA PRO A 548 38.32 11.74 3.59
C PRO A 548 38.14 12.48 2.25
N ASP A 549 38.61 11.94 1.14
CA ASP A 549 38.57 12.55 -0.21
C ASP A 549 37.70 11.82 -1.23
N ARG A 550 36.85 10.85 -0.82
CA ARG A 550 35.92 10.19 -1.73
C ARG A 550 34.46 10.39 -1.28
N HIS A 551 33.92 11.57 -1.50
CA HIS A 551 32.49 11.67 -1.77
C HIS A 551 32.25 10.86 -3.06
N GLY A 552 31.64 9.67 -2.93
CA GLY A 552 31.19 8.90 -4.09
C GLY A 552 30.29 9.77 -4.96
N ALA A 553 30.23 9.48 -6.26
CA ALA A 553 29.33 10.22 -7.12
C ALA A 553 27.88 10.05 -6.63
N VAL A 554 27.18 11.16 -6.39
CA VAL A 554 25.79 11.13 -5.91
C VAL A 554 24.87 10.54 -6.99
N LEU A 555 23.81 9.86 -6.54
CA LEU A 555 22.81 9.27 -7.42
C LEU A 555 21.68 10.26 -7.70
N GLU A 556 21.52 10.65 -8.94
CA GLU A 556 20.47 11.54 -9.42
C GLU A 556 19.24 10.74 -9.87
N ARG A 557 18.06 11.23 -9.51
CA ARG A 557 16.75 10.70 -9.90
C ARG A 557 16.34 11.18 -11.28
N HIS A 558 15.98 10.26 -12.19
CA HIS A 558 15.61 10.59 -13.58
C HIS A 558 14.16 10.23 -13.96
N TRP A 559 13.34 9.74 -13.06
CA TRP A 559 11.92 9.56 -13.35
C TRP A 559 11.07 10.70 -12.79
N ALA A 560 10.02 11.04 -13.51
CA ALA A 560 9.03 12.02 -13.07
C ALA A 560 7.95 11.37 -12.22
N GLY A 561 7.42 12.11 -11.25
CA GLY A 561 6.32 11.67 -10.41
C GLY A 561 6.72 10.71 -9.29
N PRO A 562 5.74 10.06 -8.64
CA PRO A 562 5.97 9.18 -7.50
C PRO A 562 6.75 7.91 -7.84
N VAL A 563 7.31 7.27 -6.82
CA VAL A 563 7.94 5.94 -6.93
C VAL A 563 6.97 4.94 -7.54
N ASN A 564 7.43 4.19 -8.52
CA ASN A 564 6.65 3.15 -9.19
C ASN A 564 7.55 1.95 -9.52
N LEU A 565 7.61 0.98 -8.61
CA LEU A 565 8.44 -0.21 -8.78
C LEU A 565 8.00 -1.05 -9.99
N ARG A 566 6.69 -1.11 -10.29
CA ARG A 566 6.19 -1.83 -11.48
C ARG A 566 6.77 -1.24 -12.76
N ALA A 567 6.72 0.08 -12.93
CA ALA A 567 7.25 0.73 -14.11
C ALA A 567 8.80 0.60 -14.21
N LEU A 568 9.51 0.61 -13.09
CA LEU A 568 10.95 0.30 -13.07
C LEU A 568 11.21 -1.13 -13.55
N THR A 569 10.45 -2.12 -13.05
CA THR A 569 10.56 -3.52 -13.46
C THR A 569 10.24 -3.70 -14.95
N GLU A 570 9.24 -3.02 -15.47
CA GLU A 570 8.90 -3.03 -16.90
C GLU A 570 9.99 -2.44 -17.79
N ALA A 571 10.68 -1.39 -17.31
CA ALA A 571 11.78 -0.74 -18.01
C ALA A 571 13.11 -1.52 -17.95
N ALA A 572 13.23 -2.45 -17.01
CA ALA A 572 14.44 -3.24 -16.80
C ALA A 572 14.69 -4.25 -17.93
N CYS A 573 15.95 -4.57 -18.17
CA CYS A 573 16.32 -5.66 -19.09
C CYS A 573 15.79 -7.02 -18.57
N PRO A 574 15.64 -8.05 -19.42
CA PRO A 574 15.06 -9.33 -19.01
C PRO A 574 15.74 -9.94 -17.78
N ALA A 575 17.06 -9.93 -17.70
CA ALA A 575 17.81 -10.51 -16.57
C ALA A 575 17.57 -9.74 -15.25
N ASP A 576 17.44 -8.42 -15.31
CA ASP A 576 17.17 -7.59 -14.15
C ASP A 576 15.71 -7.73 -13.71
N ARG A 577 14.78 -7.86 -14.66
CA ARG A 577 13.37 -8.13 -14.41
C ARG A 577 13.20 -9.48 -13.71
N ASP A 578 13.79 -10.54 -14.24
CA ASP A 578 13.73 -11.88 -13.65
C ASP A 578 14.30 -11.88 -12.22
N TRP A 579 15.38 -11.13 -12.00
CA TRP A 579 15.97 -11.01 -10.66
C TRP A 579 15.03 -10.35 -9.67
N ILE A 580 14.48 -9.15 -9.98
CA ILE A 580 13.61 -8.43 -9.03
C ILE A 580 12.28 -9.19 -8.78
N GLU A 581 11.72 -9.81 -9.81
CA GLU A 581 10.52 -10.63 -9.67
C GLU A 581 10.77 -11.86 -8.79
N HIS A 582 11.97 -12.48 -8.91
CA HIS A 582 12.38 -13.57 -8.02
C HIS A 582 12.51 -13.08 -6.56
N GLN A 583 13.12 -11.91 -6.32
CA GLN A 583 13.22 -11.33 -4.98
C GLN A 583 11.83 -11.03 -4.38
N LEU A 584 10.92 -10.47 -5.17
CA LEU A 584 9.54 -10.20 -4.73
C LEU A 584 8.74 -11.49 -4.49
N ALA A 585 9.03 -12.56 -5.20
CA ALA A 585 8.39 -13.86 -4.96
C ALA A 585 8.89 -14.52 -3.66
N ALA A 586 10.16 -14.33 -3.31
CA ALA A 586 10.78 -14.87 -2.10
C ALA A 586 10.30 -14.17 -0.82
N ASP A 587 10.20 -12.85 -0.84
CA ASP A 587 9.71 -12.00 0.26
C ASP A 587 9.00 -10.77 -0.31
N ARG A 588 7.73 -10.92 -0.66
CA ARG A 588 6.98 -9.86 -1.34
C ARG A 588 6.89 -8.59 -0.50
N GLY A 589 6.56 -8.69 0.78
CA GLY A 589 6.39 -7.54 1.66
C GLY A 589 7.70 -6.84 1.97
N GLY A 590 8.71 -7.60 2.40
CA GLY A 590 10.01 -7.05 2.80
C GLY A 590 10.82 -6.53 1.61
N ASN A 591 10.92 -7.28 0.52
CA ASN A 591 11.70 -6.85 -0.63
C ASN A 591 11.01 -5.71 -1.40
N TYR A 592 9.67 -5.64 -1.40
CA TYR A 592 8.96 -4.48 -1.90
C TYR A 592 9.30 -3.22 -1.09
N ALA A 593 9.21 -3.28 0.24
CA ALA A 593 9.51 -2.13 1.11
C ALA A 593 10.99 -1.70 1.01
N ARG A 594 11.95 -2.65 0.91
CA ARG A 594 13.37 -2.37 0.66
C ARG A 594 13.57 -1.64 -0.67
N ALA A 595 12.95 -2.14 -1.74
CA ALA A 595 13.04 -1.53 -3.08
C ALA A 595 12.45 -0.10 -3.09
N VAL A 596 11.27 0.11 -2.49
CA VAL A 596 10.64 1.43 -2.36
C VAL A 596 11.53 2.37 -1.54
N ALA A 597 12.11 1.91 -0.44
CA ALA A 597 13.01 2.72 0.39
C ALA A 597 14.28 3.13 -0.37
N LEU A 598 14.89 2.22 -1.14
CA LEU A 598 16.05 2.52 -2.00
C LEU A 598 15.70 3.52 -3.10
N MET A 599 14.57 3.34 -3.79
CA MET A 599 14.13 4.31 -4.81
C MET A 599 13.94 5.70 -4.21
N ARG A 600 13.31 5.81 -3.05
CA ARG A 600 13.10 7.09 -2.37
C ARG A 600 14.39 7.75 -1.89
N ALA A 601 15.38 6.95 -1.54
CA ALA A 601 16.67 7.44 -1.06
C ALA A 601 17.49 8.11 -2.18
N VAL A 602 17.23 7.78 -3.45
CA VAL A 602 17.87 8.40 -4.61
C VAL A 602 17.25 9.79 -4.85
N ASN A 603 17.93 10.85 -4.45
CA ASN A 603 17.41 12.23 -4.45
C ASN A 603 18.38 13.30 -5.00
N GLY A 604 19.56 12.90 -5.45
CA GLY A 604 20.60 13.83 -5.93
C GLY A 604 21.60 14.31 -4.89
N ASP A 605 21.42 13.92 -3.62
CA ASP A 605 22.27 14.39 -2.51
C ASP A 605 23.06 13.26 -1.85
N ARG A 606 22.85 12.00 -2.26
CA ARG A 606 23.42 10.80 -1.62
C ARG A 606 24.19 9.97 -2.63
N ASP A 607 25.34 9.46 -2.21
CA ASP A 607 26.04 8.39 -2.91
C ASP A 607 25.38 7.01 -2.64
N ARG A 608 25.91 5.92 -3.23
CA ARG A 608 25.32 4.58 -3.14
C ARG A 608 25.25 4.07 -1.70
N ASP A 609 26.30 4.28 -0.92
CA ASP A 609 26.36 3.82 0.48
C ASP A 609 25.39 4.61 1.34
N GLU A 610 25.31 5.92 1.13
CA GLU A 610 24.35 6.80 1.82
C GLU A 610 22.90 6.47 1.45
N VAL A 611 22.63 6.11 0.19
CA VAL A 611 21.30 5.63 -0.27
C VAL A 611 20.93 4.35 0.46
N ALA A 612 21.82 3.37 0.51
CA ALA A 612 21.57 2.10 1.19
C ALA A 612 21.33 2.30 2.70
N TRP A 613 22.16 3.14 3.35
CA TRP A 613 21.98 3.47 4.76
C TRP A 613 20.69 4.24 5.04
N TRP A 614 20.37 5.25 4.22
CA TRP A 614 19.13 5.99 4.41
C TRP A 614 17.90 5.09 4.25
N ALA A 615 17.91 4.21 3.26
CA ALA A 615 16.85 3.23 3.05
C ALA A 615 16.69 2.30 4.26
N THR A 616 17.80 1.81 4.83
CA THR A 616 17.81 0.97 6.02
C THR A 616 17.23 1.70 7.25
N LEU A 617 17.67 2.95 7.47
CA LEU A 617 17.25 3.75 8.63
C LEU A 617 15.77 4.13 8.55
N SER A 618 15.28 4.51 7.37
CA SER A 618 13.91 4.98 7.16
C SER A 618 12.88 3.85 7.13
N SER A 619 13.23 2.68 6.55
CA SER A 619 12.35 1.50 6.53
C SER A 619 12.43 0.68 7.82
N GLU A 620 13.48 0.84 8.60
CA GLU A 620 13.82 0.00 9.76
C GLU A 620 13.94 -1.49 9.42
N LEU A 621 14.21 -1.79 8.14
CA LEU A 621 14.43 -3.14 7.63
C LEU A 621 15.90 -3.41 7.42
N PRO A 622 16.41 -4.59 7.79
CA PRO A 622 17.73 -5.02 7.39
C PRO A 622 17.82 -5.10 5.86
N ILE A 623 18.84 -4.47 5.26
CA ILE A 623 19.08 -4.51 3.82
C ILE A 623 20.43 -5.16 3.54
N PRO A 624 20.47 -6.35 2.87
CA PRO A 624 21.71 -6.92 2.38
C PRO A 624 22.39 -5.98 1.39
N VAL A 625 23.70 -5.77 1.56
CA VAL A 625 24.47 -4.86 0.67
C VAL A 625 24.39 -5.32 -0.78
N THR A 626 24.45 -6.64 -1.01
CA THR A 626 24.29 -7.22 -2.35
C THR A 626 22.93 -6.94 -2.98
N PHE A 627 21.85 -6.92 -2.18
CA PHE A 627 20.52 -6.52 -2.66
C PHE A 627 20.50 -5.03 -3.03
N ALA A 628 21.04 -4.15 -2.17
CA ALA A 628 21.09 -2.71 -2.43
C ALA A 628 21.90 -2.41 -3.71
N ASP A 629 23.11 -2.95 -3.81
CA ASP A 629 23.97 -2.75 -4.98
C ASP A 629 23.32 -3.23 -6.27
N ARG A 630 22.78 -4.45 -6.27
CA ARG A 630 22.11 -5.02 -7.43
C ARG A 630 20.87 -4.23 -7.85
N PHE A 631 20.10 -3.75 -6.88
CA PHE A 631 18.92 -2.92 -7.15
C PHE A 631 19.29 -1.54 -7.72
N LEU A 632 20.33 -0.90 -7.19
CA LEU A 632 20.83 0.38 -7.70
C LEU A 632 21.45 0.23 -9.10
N ASP A 633 22.08 -0.90 -9.40
CA ASP A 633 22.55 -1.23 -10.76
C ASP A 633 21.36 -1.40 -11.72
N LEU A 634 20.29 -2.07 -11.29
CA LEU A 634 19.05 -2.19 -12.06
C LEU A 634 18.45 -0.79 -12.34
N MET A 635 18.36 0.09 -11.34
CA MET A 635 17.88 1.46 -11.56
C MET A 635 18.75 2.22 -12.58
N SER A 636 20.07 2.03 -12.50
CA SER A 636 21.02 2.68 -13.42
C SER A 636 20.91 2.12 -14.84
N SER A 637 20.83 0.80 -15.00
CA SER A 637 20.69 0.13 -16.29
C SER A 637 19.36 0.46 -16.98
N ALA A 638 18.30 0.65 -16.19
CA ALA A 638 16.99 1.09 -16.69
C ALA A 638 16.92 2.61 -16.99
N GLY A 639 17.97 3.37 -16.68
CA GLY A 639 18.03 4.83 -16.89
C GLY A 639 17.22 5.63 -15.87
N TRP A 640 16.90 5.04 -14.72
CA TRP A 640 16.14 5.69 -13.64
C TRP A 640 17.04 6.43 -12.63
N ALA A 641 18.31 6.04 -12.55
CA ALA A 641 19.30 6.73 -11.76
C ALA A 641 20.61 6.88 -12.54
N THR A 642 21.38 7.96 -12.31
CA THR A 642 22.74 8.10 -12.81
C THR A 642 23.64 8.63 -11.71
N SER A 643 24.92 8.25 -11.75
CA SER A 643 25.93 8.89 -10.91
C SER A 643 26.30 10.26 -11.47
N SER A 644 26.48 11.27 -10.63
CA SER A 644 26.95 12.60 -11.03
C SER A 644 28.27 12.48 -11.80
N GLY A 645 28.29 13.02 -13.06
CA GLY A 645 29.43 12.88 -13.98
C GLY A 645 29.27 11.78 -15.04
N GLY A 646 28.24 10.92 -14.96
CA GLY A 646 27.87 9.94 -15.99
C GLY A 646 26.84 10.50 -16.96
N THR A 647 27.06 10.31 -18.27
CA THR A 647 26.08 10.69 -19.30
C THR A 647 24.92 9.67 -19.28
N PRO A 648 23.65 10.09 -19.21
CA PRO A 648 22.53 9.15 -19.27
C PRO A 648 22.55 8.40 -20.60
N VAL A 649 22.58 7.07 -20.54
CA VAL A 649 22.46 6.22 -21.75
C VAL A 649 21.00 6.29 -22.21
N ARG A 650 20.69 7.21 -23.12
CA ARG A 650 19.42 7.17 -23.87
C ARG A 650 19.48 5.95 -24.79
N ARG A 651 18.75 4.90 -24.42
CA ARG A 651 18.37 3.87 -25.39
C ARG A 651 17.09 4.34 -26.08
N THR A 652 17.19 4.51 -27.39
CA THR A 652 16.13 4.78 -28.36
C THR A 652 15.14 3.61 -28.42
#